data_72a3e7fc21be2bc5c76e3c0b8b3812fa
#
_entry.id   72a3e7fc21be2bc5c76e3c0b8b3812fa
#
_cell.length_a   1.000
_cell.length_b   1.000
_cell.length_c   1.000
_cell.angle_alpha   90.00
_cell.angle_beta   90.00
_cell.angle_gamma   90.00
#
_symmetry.space_group_name_H-M   'P 1'
#
loop_
_entity.id
_entity.type
_entity.pdbx_description
1 polymer ?
#
loop_
_entity_poly.entity_id
_entity_poly.type
_entity_poly.pdbx_seq_one_letter_code
_entity_poly.pdbx_strand_id
1 'polypeptide(L)'
;MTASSDDAYLGAALALARISIRGARTHNLKNVDLDIPRNKLVVITGLSGSGKSSLAFDTLYAEGQRRYVESLSAYARQFLQLMDKPDVDVIEGLSPAISIEQKATSHNPRSTVGTVTEIHDYLRLLFARAGTPYCPDHHLPLQAQTVSQMVDAVLALPNEPRLMILAPVAREKKGEFVELFAEMQAAGYVRFRVDGQTCEYSELPKLKKTEKHDIDIVIDRLRARADMQQRLAESFEAALRLAEGRAIALELGAEGTPDKEHLFNAKFACPVCHYSLAELEPRLFSFNSPVGACPSCDGLGHREVFDAARVVAFPSLSLASGAIKGWDRRNGYYFSMIESVAKHYRFDVETPFESLPASVQQVLLHGSAAEEIKFSYTMESGNFAGRKLTKKHPFEGIIPNMVRRYRETDSAMVRDDLARYRSLQPCPDCSGSRLKREARHVFLVDAAKPESTRMSIYELSRLTLRDSLAYFQALHLRGAKAEIADKVVREIGLRLKFLNDVGLNYLSLDRSAETLSGGEAQRIRLASQIGSGLTGVMYVLDEPSIGLHQRDNDRLIGTLKHLRDIGNSVIVVEHDEDMIHAADHVIDMGPGAGIHGGQVMAQGSFAQVAATAQSLTGQYLSGARRIAVPARRTPWLPVTAPAEEPERKKGSRFPPSPAAERRAAREVQHRSTQGALQAIRIVGASGNNLKNVSVEFPVGLLTCVTGVSGSGKSTLVNDTLYAAVARTIYRAHEEPAPHEAVEGIEYFDKVINVDQSPIGRTPRSNPATYTGLFTPIRELMAETNTARERGYGPGRFSFNVAGGRCEACQGDGVVKVEMHFLPDVYVPCEVCKGQRYNRETLEVQYKGKNIAQILDMTVEDAHAFLKAVPPIERKLRTLLDVGLSYIKLGQSATTLSGGEAQRVKLALELSKRDTGRTLYILDEPTTGLHFADIELLLKVLHQLRDAGNTIVVIEHNLDVIKTADWVIDMGPEGGAGGGTVVGAGTPEEIAANEASHTGRYLQRLLPPA
;
A
#
# COMPACT_ATOMS: atom_id res chain seq x y z
N MET A 1 -9.09 -32.40 -43.95
CA MET A 1 -9.10 -31.05 -43.35
C MET A 1 -7.70 -30.48 -43.56
N THR A 2 -7.53 -29.61 -44.55
CA THR A 2 -6.29 -28.91 -44.82
C THR A 2 -6.16 -27.82 -43.73
N ALA A 3 -5.11 -27.88 -42.90
CA ALA A 3 -4.77 -26.80 -41.97
C ALA A 3 -4.72 -25.49 -42.75
N SER A 4 -5.30 -24.44 -42.20
CA SER A 4 -5.26 -23.12 -42.83
C SER A 4 -3.80 -22.65 -42.95
N SER A 5 -3.50 -21.78 -43.91
CA SER A 5 -2.16 -21.16 -44.04
C SER A 5 -1.71 -20.50 -42.74
N ASP A 6 -2.64 -20.03 -41.95
CA ASP A 6 -2.41 -19.37 -40.64
C ASP A 6 -1.97 -20.36 -39.55
N ASP A 7 -2.53 -21.59 -39.55
CA ASP A 7 -2.11 -22.64 -38.63
C ASP A 7 -0.67 -23.14 -38.92
N ALA A 8 -0.30 -23.20 -40.21
CA ALA A 8 1.06 -23.56 -40.63
C ALA A 8 2.08 -22.45 -40.27
N TYR A 9 1.71 -21.18 -40.39
CA TYR A 9 2.52 -20.04 -39.99
C TYR A 9 2.73 -19.98 -38.47
N LEU A 10 1.64 -20.17 -37.70
CA LEU A 10 1.71 -20.27 -36.23
C LEU A 10 2.60 -21.42 -35.77
N GLY A 11 2.47 -22.57 -36.39
CA GLY A 11 3.32 -23.73 -36.11
C GLY A 11 4.81 -23.49 -36.44
N ALA A 12 5.11 -22.82 -37.56
CA ALA A 12 6.45 -22.42 -37.93
C ALA A 12 7.04 -21.35 -36.99
N ALA A 13 6.25 -20.35 -36.59
CA ALA A 13 6.67 -19.30 -35.63
C ALA A 13 6.96 -19.88 -34.24
N LEU A 14 6.17 -20.83 -33.76
CA LEU A 14 6.39 -21.54 -32.51
C LEU A 14 7.64 -22.47 -32.55
N ALA A 15 8.00 -22.94 -33.72
CA ALA A 15 9.19 -23.77 -33.93
C ALA A 15 10.48 -22.95 -34.02
N LEU A 16 10.44 -21.61 -34.13
CA LEU A 16 11.62 -20.77 -34.14
C LEU A 16 12.35 -20.85 -32.79
N ALA A 17 13.66 -21.08 -32.81
CA ALA A 17 14.48 -21.16 -31.58
C ALA A 17 14.79 -19.79 -30.98
N ARG A 18 14.35 -18.71 -31.63
CA ARG A 18 14.66 -17.33 -31.25
C ARG A 18 13.49 -16.37 -31.54
N ILE A 19 13.49 -15.25 -30.84
CA ILE A 19 12.67 -14.07 -31.11
C ILE A 19 13.57 -13.13 -31.92
N SER A 20 13.18 -12.79 -33.16
CA SER A 20 13.94 -11.90 -34.06
C SER A 20 13.25 -10.55 -34.13
N ILE A 21 13.96 -9.48 -33.75
CA ILE A 21 13.53 -8.09 -33.84
C ILE A 21 14.32 -7.41 -34.94
N ARG A 22 13.67 -6.62 -35.82
CA ARG A 22 14.31 -5.85 -36.83
C ARG A 22 13.74 -4.44 -36.87
N GLY A 23 14.61 -3.44 -36.82
CA GLY A 23 14.26 -2.05 -36.97
C GLY A 23 13.45 -1.47 -35.84
N ALA A 24 13.72 -1.82 -34.56
CA ALA A 24 12.98 -1.24 -33.44
C ALA A 24 13.40 0.21 -33.16
N ARG A 25 12.41 1.13 -33.18
CA ARG A 25 12.59 2.58 -33.03
C ARG A 25 11.68 3.20 -31.98
N THR A 26 11.04 2.38 -31.16
CA THR A 26 10.13 2.84 -30.09
C THR A 26 10.88 3.75 -29.11
N HIS A 27 10.36 4.94 -28.86
CA HIS A 27 10.94 5.98 -27.98
C HIS A 27 12.38 6.37 -28.40
N ASN A 28 13.38 6.01 -27.56
CA ASN A 28 14.78 6.34 -27.82
C ASN A 28 15.57 5.23 -28.52
N LEU A 29 14.96 4.12 -28.91
CA LEU A 29 15.63 3.04 -29.64
C LEU A 29 16.11 3.49 -31.03
N LYS A 30 17.32 3.13 -31.39
CA LYS A 30 17.99 3.56 -32.62
C LYS A 30 18.07 2.44 -33.65
N ASN A 31 16.94 2.06 -34.23
CA ASN A 31 16.83 1.03 -35.26
C ASN A 31 17.52 -0.28 -34.85
N VAL A 32 17.06 -0.81 -33.68
CA VAL A 32 17.69 -1.97 -33.06
C VAL A 32 17.31 -3.26 -33.79
N ASP A 33 18.32 -4.02 -34.18
CA ASP A 33 18.24 -5.39 -34.68
C ASP A 33 18.77 -6.36 -33.62
N LEU A 34 17.96 -7.35 -33.25
CA LEU A 34 18.30 -8.24 -32.12
C LEU A 34 17.69 -9.63 -32.30
N ASP A 35 18.44 -10.66 -31.93
CA ASP A 35 17.99 -12.05 -31.86
C ASP A 35 18.06 -12.53 -30.40
N ILE A 36 16.91 -12.86 -29.80
CA ILE A 36 16.77 -13.28 -28.40
C ILE A 36 16.47 -14.79 -28.37
N PRO A 37 17.24 -15.62 -27.66
CA PRO A 37 16.95 -17.05 -27.57
C PRO A 37 15.66 -17.31 -26.80
N ARG A 38 14.81 -18.23 -27.32
CA ARG A 38 13.58 -18.65 -26.64
C ARG A 38 13.87 -19.70 -25.54
N ASN A 39 12.92 -19.77 -24.58
CA ASN A 39 13.00 -20.71 -23.45
C ASN A 39 14.30 -20.54 -22.64
N LYS A 40 14.70 -19.30 -22.47
CA LYS A 40 15.91 -18.89 -21.74
C LYS A 40 15.58 -17.78 -20.74
N LEU A 41 16.43 -17.66 -19.74
CA LEU A 41 16.46 -16.51 -18.84
C LEU A 41 17.33 -15.43 -19.50
N VAL A 42 16.69 -14.36 -19.96
CA VAL A 42 17.33 -13.25 -20.66
C VAL A 42 17.29 -12.02 -19.78
N VAL A 43 18.43 -11.41 -19.52
CA VAL A 43 18.52 -10.16 -18.75
C VAL A 43 18.85 -9.01 -19.69
N ILE A 44 18.02 -7.96 -19.67
CA ILE A 44 18.24 -6.67 -20.35
C ILE A 44 18.76 -5.67 -19.32
N THR A 45 20.00 -5.23 -19.47
CA THR A 45 20.68 -4.32 -18.54
C THR A 45 21.18 -3.06 -19.25
N GLY A 46 21.83 -2.15 -18.53
CA GLY A 46 22.36 -0.90 -19.02
C GLY A 46 21.97 0.32 -18.18
N LEU A 47 22.49 1.50 -18.50
CA LEU A 47 22.22 2.74 -17.76
C LEU A 47 20.72 3.07 -17.63
N SER A 48 20.34 3.79 -16.57
CA SER A 48 18.99 4.35 -16.45
C SER A 48 18.69 5.25 -17.64
N GLY A 49 17.51 5.05 -18.28
CA GLY A 49 17.14 5.77 -19.50
C GLY A 49 17.84 5.29 -20.78
N SER A 50 18.56 4.17 -20.80
CA SER A 50 19.23 3.63 -22.01
C SER A 50 18.30 2.97 -23.03
N GLY A 51 17.00 2.79 -22.72
CA GLY A 51 16.01 2.19 -23.61
C GLY A 51 15.63 0.74 -23.26
N LYS A 52 16.02 0.24 -22.09
CA LYS A 52 15.70 -1.13 -21.62
C LYS A 52 14.19 -1.40 -21.61
N SER A 53 13.44 -0.54 -20.91
CA SER A 53 11.98 -0.66 -20.80
C SER A 53 11.29 -0.46 -22.15
N SER A 54 11.80 0.45 -23.00
CA SER A 54 11.32 0.61 -24.37
C SER A 54 11.46 -0.65 -25.22
N LEU A 55 12.54 -1.41 -25.03
CA LEU A 55 12.74 -2.68 -25.71
C LEU A 55 11.87 -3.80 -25.11
N ALA A 56 11.88 -3.94 -23.76
CA ALA A 56 11.21 -5.04 -23.08
C ALA A 56 9.68 -4.90 -23.06
N PHE A 57 9.18 -3.72 -22.67
CA PHE A 57 7.75 -3.48 -22.44
C PHE A 57 7.09 -2.83 -23.65
N ASP A 58 7.59 -1.68 -24.12
CA ASP A 58 6.95 -0.91 -25.19
C ASP A 58 7.15 -1.54 -26.58
N THR A 59 8.07 -2.50 -26.75
CA THR A 59 8.29 -3.22 -28.01
C THR A 59 7.89 -4.68 -27.92
N LEU A 60 8.58 -5.50 -27.11
CA LEU A 60 8.37 -6.96 -27.06
C LEU A 60 7.03 -7.34 -26.43
N TYR A 61 6.78 -6.84 -25.21
CA TYR A 61 5.53 -7.13 -24.51
C TYR A 61 4.32 -6.53 -25.26
N ALA A 62 4.41 -5.26 -25.66
CA ALA A 62 3.32 -4.57 -26.35
C ALA A 62 2.89 -5.30 -27.64
N GLU A 63 3.84 -5.73 -28.47
CA GLU A 63 3.55 -6.50 -29.69
C GLU A 63 3.04 -7.91 -29.40
N GLY A 64 3.60 -8.59 -28.38
CA GLY A 64 3.14 -9.92 -27.95
C GLY A 64 1.70 -9.87 -27.43
N GLN A 65 1.36 -8.89 -26.60
CA GLN A 65 0.02 -8.64 -26.08
C GLN A 65 -0.96 -8.26 -27.21
N ARG A 66 -0.56 -7.34 -28.08
CA ARG A 66 -1.38 -6.88 -29.22
C ARG A 66 -1.79 -8.05 -30.11
N ARG A 67 -0.85 -8.90 -30.54
CA ARG A 67 -1.13 -10.08 -31.36
C ARG A 67 -2.03 -11.09 -30.67
N TYR A 68 -1.82 -11.29 -29.37
CA TYR A 68 -2.69 -12.17 -28.58
C TYR A 68 -4.13 -11.65 -28.54
N VAL A 69 -4.33 -10.36 -28.23
CA VAL A 69 -5.65 -9.72 -28.18
C VAL A 69 -6.32 -9.71 -29.53
N GLU A 70 -5.58 -9.47 -30.62
CA GLU A 70 -6.10 -9.54 -32.00
C GLU A 70 -6.58 -10.94 -32.39
N SER A 71 -6.00 -12.00 -31.83
CA SER A 71 -6.44 -13.39 -32.05
C SER A 71 -7.76 -13.73 -31.36
N LEU A 72 -8.22 -12.94 -30.42
CA LEU A 72 -9.47 -13.17 -29.68
C LEU A 72 -10.70 -12.75 -30.47
N SER A 73 -11.88 -13.24 -30.08
CA SER A 73 -13.16 -12.87 -30.68
C SER A 73 -13.42 -11.35 -30.58
N ALA A 74 -14.19 -10.80 -31.53
CA ALA A 74 -14.57 -9.38 -31.53
C ALA A 74 -15.25 -8.95 -30.22
N TYR A 75 -16.02 -9.84 -29.59
CA TYR A 75 -16.65 -9.61 -28.30
C TYR A 75 -15.60 -9.48 -27.16
N ALA A 76 -14.64 -10.40 -27.09
CA ALA A 76 -13.60 -10.35 -26.07
C ALA A 76 -12.70 -9.11 -26.22
N ARG A 77 -12.42 -8.65 -27.46
CA ARG A 77 -11.64 -7.45 -27.75
C ARG A 77 -12.28 -6.15 -27.25
N GLN A 78 -13.60 -6.09 -27.09
CA GLN A 78 -14.28 -4.91 -26.54
C GLN A 78 -13.98 -4.66 -25.06
N PHE A 79 -13.55 -5.69 -24.33
CA PHE A 79 -13.22 -5.61 -22.90
C PHE A 79 -11.71 -5.53 -22.62
N LEU A 80 -10.89 -5.66 -23.66
CA LEU A 80 -9.43 -5.65 -23.52
C LEU A 80 -8.85 -4.42 -24.21
N GLN A 81 -7.97 -3.71 -23.52
CA GLN A 81 -7.26 -2.58 -24.09
C GLN A 81 -6.22 -3.09 -25.10
N LEU A 82 -6.34 -2.63 -26.36
CA LEU A 82 -5.28 -2.83 -27.34
C LEU A 82 -4.10 -1.93 -26.99
N MET A 83 -2.91 -2.52 -26.93
CA MET A 83 -1.67 -1.76 -26.82
C MET A 83 -1.38 -1.03 -28.14
N ASP A 84 -0.75 0.13 -28.08
CA ASP A 84 -0.27 0.84 -29.24
C ASP A 84 0.71 -0.03 -30.03
N LYS A 85 0.62 0.05 -31.35
CA LYS A 85 1.57 -0.69 -32.20
C LYS A 85 2.96 -0.09 -32.05
N PRO A 86 3.97 -0.89 -31.59
CA PRO A 86 5.33 -0.39 -31.49
C PRO A 86 5.90 -0.02 -32.86
N ASP A 87 6.80 0.98 -32.89
CA ASP A 87 7.55 1.35 -34.10
C ASP A 87 8.68 0.34 -34.31
N VAL A 88 8.38 -0.68 -35.11
CA VAL A 88 9.29 -1.77 -35.45
C VAL A 88 8.94 -2.31 -36.81
N ASP A 89 9.96 -2.68 -37.60
CA ASP A 89 9.74 -3.22 -38.94
C ASP A 89 9.14 -4.63 -38.86
N VAL A 90 9.79 -5.54 -38.14
CA VAL A 90 9.34 -6.95 -37.96
C VAL A 90 9.74 -7.48 -36.61
N ILE A 91 8.83 -8.26 -35.97
CA ILE A 91 9.16 -9.15 -34.86
C ILE A 91 8.61 -10.55 -35.17
N GLU A 92 9.50 -11.55 -35.14
CA GLU A 92 9.14 -12.96 -35.34
C GLU A 92 9.41 -13.79 -34.11
N GLY A 93 8.74 -14.94 -33.96
CA GLY A 93 8.97 -15.91 -32.88
C GLY A 93 8.37 -15.51 -31.50
N LEU A 94 7.47 -14.50 -31.45
CA LEU A 94 6.82 -14.11 -30.19
C LEU A 94 5.88 -15.19 -29.68
N SER A 95 5.91 -15.41 -28.36
CA SER A 95 4.91 -16.16 -27.60
C SER A 95 3.90 -15.20 -26.98
N PRO A 96 2.73 -15.67 -26.51
CA PRO A 96 1.85 -14.87 -25.63
C PRO A 96 2.66 -14.27 -24.49
N ALA A 97 2.47 -12.98 -24.24
CA ALA A 97 3.31 -12.24 -23.29
C ALA A 97 2.55 -11.88 -22.02
N ILE A 98 3.20 -12.00 -20.88
CA ILE A 98 2.73 -11.59 -19.55
C ILE A 98 3.73 -10.60 -18.99
N SER A 99 3.22 -9.40 -18.62
CA SER A 99 4.02 -8.36 -17.95
C SER A 99 3.83 -8.41 -16.44
N ILE A 100 4.93 -8.25 -15.71
CA ILE A 100 4.93 -8.14 -14.25
C ILE A 100 5.69 -6.86 -13.88
N GLU A 101 4.95 -5.75 -13.89
CA GLU A 101 5.45 -4.42 -13.58
C GLU A 101 5.34 -4.09 -12.10
N GLN A 102 6.10 -3.08 -11.65
CA GLN A 102 6.09 -2.59 -10.27
C GLN A 102 4.89 -1.73 -9.88
N LYS A 103 4.04 -1.34 -10.83
CA LYS A 103 2.93 -0.42 -10.55
C LYS A 103 2.09 -0.88 -9.38
N ALA A 104 1.70 0.07 -8.53
CA ALA A 104 0.96 -0.14 -7.31
C ALA A 104 -0.25 -1.07 -7.52
N THR A 105 -0.45 -1.96 -6.55
CA THR A 105 -1.63 -2.80 -6.44
C THR A 105 -2.89 -1.95 -6.28
N SER A 106 -4.03 -2.56 -6.52
CA SER A 106 -5.36 -1.98 -6.30
C SER A 106 -5.45 -1.17 -5.00
N HIS A 107 -5.94 0.06 -5.07
CA HIS A 107 -6.31 0.88 -3.91
C HIS A 107 -7.65 0.44 -3.28
N ASN A 108 -8.06 -0.80 -3.47
CA ASN A 108 -9.27 -1.32 -2.88
C ASN A 108 -8.98 -1.81 -1.44
N PRO A 109 -9.57 -1.20 -0.40
CA PRO A 109 -9.31 -1.55 1.00
C PRO A 109 -9.74 -2.98 1.37
N ARG A 110 -10.50 -3.63 0.50
CA ARG A 110 -10.91 -5.04 0.66
C ARG A 110 -9.95 -6.03 0.02
N SER A 111 -8.93 -5.56 -0.73
CA SER A 111 -7.91 -6.44 -1.32
C SER A 111 -6.89 -6.84 -0.26
N THR A 112 -6.64 -8.13 -0.15
CA THR A 112 -5.62 -8.72 0.74
C THR A 112 -4.69 -9.62 -0.05
N VAL A 113 -3.55 -10.00 0.53
CA VAL A 113 -2.66 -11.00 -0.07
C VAL A 113 -3.44 -12.27 -0.42
N GLY A 114 -4.29 -12.76 0.49
CA GLY A 114 -5.10 -13.96 0.26
C GLY A 114 -6.09 -13.84 -0.89
N THR A 115 -6.70 -12.65 -1.12
CA THR A 115 -7.64 -12.45 -2.24
C THR A 115 -6.93 -12.24 -3.57
N VAL A 116 -5.79 -11.57 -3.58
CA VAL A 116 -4.98 -11.34 -4.81
C VAL A 116 -4.37 -12.65 -5.32
N THR A 117 -4.02 -13.56 -4.40
CA THR A 117 -3.44 -14.88 -4.72
C THR A 117 -4.48 -15.98 -4.92
N GLU A 118 -5.76 -15.66 -4.81
CA GLU A 118 -6.90 -16.61 -4.86
C GLU A 118 -6.90 -17.64 -3.71
N ILE A 119 -5.91 -17.64 -2.84
CA ILE A 119 -5.82 -18.58 -1.71
C ILE A 119 -7.05 -18.45 -0.81
N HIS A 120 -7.57 -17.24 -0.62
CA HIS A 120 -8.77 -17.01 0.18
C HIS A 120 -10.00 -17.69 -0.40
N ASP A 121 -10.10 -17.83 -1.72
CA ASP A 121 -11.23 -18.54 -2.37
C ASP A 121 -11.18 -20.05 -2.09
N TYR A 122 -9.99 -20.63 -2.13
CA TYR A 122 -9.77 -22.03 -1.71
C TYR A 122 -10.02 -22.22 -0.21
N LEU A 123 -9.60 -21.27 0.64
CA LEU A 123 -9.90 -21.32 2.07
C LEU A 123 -11.41 -21.30 2.35
N ARG A 124 -12.16 -20.41 1.70
CA ARG A 124 -13.63 -20.37 1.83
C ARG A 124 -14.28 -21.71 1.45
N LEU A 125 -13.80 -22.31 0.37
CA LEU A 125 -14.28 -23.62 -0.06
C LEU A 125 -13.93 -24.72 0.96
N LEU A 126 -12.70 -24.71 1.47
CA LEU A 126 -12.22 -25.65 2.47
C LEU A 126 -13.05 -25.59 3.77
N PHE A 127 -13.27 -24.36 4.29
CA PHE A 127 -14.06 -24.18 5.51
C PHE A 127 -15.54 -24.51 5.31
N ALA A 128 -16.10 -24.27 4.15
CA ALA A 128 -17.47 -24.65 3.84
C ALA A 128 -17.65 -26.17 3.75
N ARG A 129 -16.63 -26.93 3.33
CA ARG A 129 -16.72 -28.37 3.09
C ARG A 129 -16.16 -29.24 4.22
N ALA A 130 -15.08 -28.81 4.85
CA ALA A 130 -14.38 -29.56 5.89
C ALA A 130 -14.47 -28.92 7.27
N GLY A 131 -14.89 -27.66 7.37
CA GLY A 131 -15.04 -26.94 8.63
C GLY A 131 -16.06 -27.61 9.57
N THR A 132 -15.85 -27.41 10.87
CA THR A 132 -16.76 -27.82 11.94
C THR A 132 -17.28 -26.56 12.63
N PRO A 133 -18.60 -26.29 12.57
CA PRO A 133 -19.16 -25.11 13.23
C PRO A 133 -19.32 -25.36 14.74
N TYR A 134 -19.08 -24.31 15.52
CA TYR A 134 -19.21 -24.29 16.97
C TYR A 134 -20.21 -23.22 17.41
N CYS A 135 -20.88 -23.47 18.54
CA CYS A 135 -21.74 -22.48 19.15
C CYS A 135 -20.90 -21.28 19.64
N PRO A 136 -21.27 -20.05 19.27
CA PRO A 136 -20.54 -18.86 19.69
C PRO A 136 -20.53 -18.61 21.20
N ASP A 137 -21.56 -19.12 21.93
CA ASP A 137 -21.75 -18.86 23.35
C ASP A 137 -21.19 -20.00 24.20
N HIS A 138 -21.37 -21.25 23.77
CA HIS A 138 -20.98 -22.44 24.56
C HIS A 138 -19.69 -23.09 24.05
N HIS A 139 -19.15 -22.67 22.89
CA HIS A 139 -17.95 -23.23 22.27
C HIS A 139 -18.00 -24.77 22.07
N LEU A 140 -19.21 -25.33 21.99
CA LEU A 140 -19.47 -26.74 21.67
C LEU A 140 -19.68 -26.91 20.15
N PRO A 141 -19.25 -28.03 19.57
CA PRO A 141 -19.51 -28.30 18.16
C PRO A 141 -21.03 -28.42 17.93
N LEU A 142 -21.52 -27.81 16.86
CA LEU A 142 -22.90 -27.94 16.45
C LEU A 142 -23.15 -29.35 15.92
N GLN A 143 -24.22 -29.97 16.43
CA GLN A 143 -24.57 -31.35 16.10
C GLN A 143 -25.90 -31.43 15.34
N ALA A 144 -26.16 -32.58 14.73
CA ALA A 144 -27.48 -32.87 14.19
C ALA A 144 -28.53 -32.84 15.30
N GLN A 145 -29.60 -32.06 15.15
CA GLN A 145 -30.70 -31.95 16.11
C GLN A 145 -31.82 -32.91 15.65
N THR A 146 -32.31 -33.72 16.59
CA THR A 146 -33.43 -34.62 16.34
C THR A 146 -34.76 -33.87 16.36
N VAL A 147 -35.77 -34.40 15.69
CA VAL A 147 -37.14 -33.83 15.71
C VAL A 147 -37.66 -33.70 17.12
N SER A 148 -37.43 -34.72 17.98
CA SER A 148 -37.83 -34.68 19.40
C SER A 148 -37.24 -33.50 20.14
N GLN A 149 -35.94 -33.23 19.93
CA GLN A 149 -35.26 -32.06 20.55
C GLN A 149 -35.81 -30.73 20.01
N MET A 150 -36.22 -30.65 18.73
CA MET A 150 -36.87 -29.47 18.18
C MET A 150 -38.23 -29.21 18.83
N VAL A 151 -39.01 -30.28 18.98
CA VAL A 151 -40.31 -30.24 19.64
C VAL A 151 -40.18 -29.81 21.11
N ASP A 152 -39.25 -30.43 21.86
CA ASP A 152 -39.00 -30.11 23.24
C ASP A 152 -38.58 -28.63 23.43
N ALA A 153 -37.73 -28.12 22.50
CA ALA A 153 -37.30 -26.71 22.53
C ALA A 153 -38.47 -25.74 22.27
N VAL A 154 -39.41 -26.09 21.40
CA VAL A 154 -40.60 -25.28 21.14
C VAL A 154 -41.60 -25.35 22.30
N LEU A 155 -41.78 -26.51 22.92
CA LEU A 155 -42.70 -26.69 24.05
C LEU A 155 -42.15 -26.01 25.34
N ALA A 156 -40.84 -25.77 25.41
CA ALA A 156 -40.20 -25.02 26.51
C ALA A 156 -40.36 -23.49 26.39
N LEU A 157 -40.93 -22.97 25.30
CA LEU A 157 -41.16 -21.53 25.15
C LEU A 157 -42.16 -21.01 26.18
N PRO A 158 -41.93 -19.85 26.82
CA PRO A 158 -42.79 -19.32 27.85
C PRO A 158 -44.14 -18.84 27.26
N ASN A 159 -45.20 -18.90 28.05
CA ASN A 159 -46.55 -18.36 27.75
C ASN A 159 -47.30 -19.05 26.60
N GLU A 160 -46.97 -20.27 26.23
CA GLU A 160 -47.63 -21.05 25.18
C GLU A 160 -47.92 -20.20 23.91
N PRO A 161 -46.87 -19.65 23.22
CA PRO A 161 -47.08 -18.72 22.14
C PRO A 161 -47.80 -19.34 20.96
N ARG A 162 -48.44 -18.48 20.15
CA ARG A 162 -48.94 -18.87 18.83
C ARG A 162 -47.77 -18.98 17.87
N LEU A 163 -47.65 -20.10 17.17
CA LEU A 163 -46.55 -20.41 16.28
C LEU A 163 -47.01 -20.69 14.87
N MET A 164 -46.14 -20.37 13.90
CA MET A 164 -46.15 -20.93 12.56
C MET A 164 -44.90 -21.76 12.37
N ILE A 165 -45.08 -23.03 11.93
CA ILE A 165 -43.97 -23.88 11.51
C ILE A 165 -43.76 -23.62 10.03
N LEU A 166 -42.58 -23.22 9.66
CA LEU A 166 -42.19 -22.80 8.31
C LEU A 166 -41.07 -23.68 7.77
N ALA A 167 -41.15 -23.98 6.45
CA ALA A 167 -40.08 -24.60 5.69
C ALA A 167 -39.37 -23.54 4.83
N PRO A 168 -38.13 -23.13 5.11
CA PRO A 168 -37.40 -22.10 4.34
C PRO A 168 -36.85 -22.73 3.05
N VAL A 169 -37.57 -22.58 1.95
CA VAL A 169 -37.22 -23.20 0.64
C VAL A 169 -36.34 -22.30 -0.24
N ALA A 170 -36.41 -20.98 -0.07
CA ALA A 170 -35.51 -20.06 -0.73
C ALA A 170 -35.02 -18.98 0.27
N ARG A 171 -33.73 -18.67 0.23
CA ARG A 171 -33.09 -17.59 0.99
C ARG A 171 -32.18 -16.80 0.08
N GLU A 172 -32.43 -15.49 -0.04
CA GLU A 172 -31.68 -14.58 -0.91
C GLU A 172 -31.48 -15.09 -2.35
N LYS A 173 -32.43 -15.84 -2.86
CA LYS A 173 -32.39 -16.39 -4.23
C LYS A 173 -33.14 -15.47 -5.20
N LYS A 174 -32.55 -15.26 -6.39
CA LYS A 174 -33.19 -14.51 -7.50
C LYS A 174 -34.11 -15.43 -8.27
N GLY A 175 -35.30 -14.96 -8.68
CA GLY A 175 -36.22 -15.69 -9.48
C GLY A 175 -37.67 -15.27 -9.27
N GLU A 176 -38.57 -15.67 -10.17
CA GLU A 176 -40.01 -15.46 -10.08
C GLU A 176 -40.71 -16.54 -9.26
N PHE A 177 -40.10 -17.71 -9.08
CA PHE A 177 -40.53 -18.87 -8.28
C PHE A 177 -41.92 -19.39 -8.59
N VAL A 178 -42.46 -19.10 -9.78
CA VAL A 178 -43.83 -19.52 -10.20
C VAL A 178 -44.00 -21.01 -10.16
N GLU A 179 -43.02 -21.76 -10.65
CA GLU A 179 -43.03 -23.24 -10.66
C GLU A 179 -43.03 -23.82 -9.24
N LEU A 180 -42.19 -23.26 -8.34
CA LEU A 180 -42.10 -23.64 -6.93
C LEU A 180 -43.46 -23.46 -6.24
N PHE A 181 -44.07 -22.30 -6.40
CA PHE A 181 -45.40 -22.05 -5.79
C PHE A 181 -46.47 -23.00 -6.34
N ALA A 182 -46.50 -23.26 -7.63
CA ALA A 182 -47.46 -24.20 -8.25
C ALA A 182 -47.23 -25.65 -7.78
N GLU A 183 -45.97 -26.10 -7.66
CA GLU A 183 -45.63 -27.41 -7.15
C GLU A 183 -46.08 -27.59 -5.69
N MET A 184 -45.81 -26.57 -4.85
CA MET A 184 -46.20 -26.60 -3.44
C MET A 184 -47.70 -26.53 -3.26
N GLN A 185 -48.43 -25.78 -4.07
CA GLN A 185 -49.91 -25.80 -4.09
C GLN A 185 -50.45 -27.18 -4.45
N ALA A 186 -49.91 -27.82 -5.48
CA ALA A 186 -50.28 -29.17 -5.86
C ALA A 186 -50.01 -30.19 -4.74
N ALA A 187 -48.99 -29.97 -3.91
CA ALA A 187 -48.68 -30.75 -2.70
C ALA A 187 -49.57 -30.40 -1.49
N GLY A 188 -50.54 -29.49 -1.64
CA GLY A 188 -51.52 -29.13 -0.61
C GLY A 188 -51.16 -27.96 0.29
N TYR A 189 -50.03 -27.23 0.04
CA TYR A 189 -49.64 -26.07 0.80
C TYR A 189 -50.25 -24.81 0.19
N VAL A 190 -51.07 -24.10 0.96
CA VAL A 190 -51.85 -22.96 0.47
C VAL A 190 -51.37 -21.62 0.98
N ARG A 191 -50.43 -21.60 1.95
CA ARG A 191 -49.87 -20.37 2.53
C ARG A 191 -48.37 -20.34 2.43
N PHE A 192 -47.87 -19.13 2.15
CA PHE A 192 -46.48 -18.83 1.96
C PHE A 192 -46.13 -17.58 2.74
N ARG A 193 -44.88 -17.48 3.15
CA ARG A 193 -44.30 -16.24 3.68
C ARG A 193 -43.25 -15.78 2.66
N VAL A 194 -43.46 -14.65 2.03
CA VAL A 194 -42.60 -14.08 1.01
C VAL A 194 -42.06 -12.76 1.54
N ASP A 195 -40.71 -12.62 1.59
CA ASP A 195 -40.01 -11.44 2.09
C ASP A 195 -40.55 -10.94 3.44
N GLY A 196 -40.85 -11.88 4.34
CA GLY A 196 -41.39 -11.62 5.67
C GLY A 196 -42.92 -11.44 5.77
N GLN A 197 -43.64 -11.39 4.63
CA GLN A 197 -45.10 -11.24 4.63
C GLN A 197 -45.80 -12.56 4.34
N THR A 198 -46.74 -12.94 5.21
CA THR A 198 -47.54 -14.15 5.01
C THR A 198 -48.70 -13.85 4.07
N CYS A 199 -48.85 -14.62 2.98
CA CYS A 199 -49.89 -14.51 1.98
C CYS A 199 -50.44 -15.87 1.59
N GLU A 200 -51.69 -15.91 1.09
CA GLU A 200 -52.26 -17.11 0.47
C GLU A 200 -51.79 -17.23 -1.00
N TYR A 201 -51.85 -18.44 -1.56
CA TYR A 201 -51.49 -18.71 -2.95
C TYR A 201 -52.19 -17.75 -3.95
N SER A 202 -53.48 -17.45 -3.72
CA SER A 202 -54.27 -16.53 -4.54
C SER A 202 -53.80 -15.07 -4.46
N GLU A 203 -53.03 -14.71 -3.44
CA GLU A 203 -52.59 -13.33 -3.14
C GLU A 203 -51.07 -13.19 -3.23
N LEU A 204 -50.38 -14.13 -3.87
CA LEU A 204 -48.91 -14.09 -4.03
C LEU A 204 -48.45 -12.83 -4.79
N PRO A 205 -47.47 -12.09 -4.29
CA PRO A 205 -46.91 -10.97 -5.00
C PRO A 205 -46.20 -11.43 -6.28
N LYS A 206 -46.23 -10.60 -7.32
CA LYS A 206 -45.43 -10.86 -8.52
C LYS A 206 -43.97 -10.56 -8.22
N LEU A 207 -43.14 -11.59 -8.12
CA LEU A 207 -41.74 -11.48 -7.83
C LEU A 207 -40.94 -11.08 -9.08
N LYS A 208 -39.89 -10.27 -8.89
CA LYS A 208 -39.04 -9.85 -9.99
C LYS A 208 -37.83 -10.76 -10.15
N LYS A 209 -37.57 -11.20 -11.36
CA LYS A 209 -36.48 -12.13 -11.69
C LYS A 209 -35.07 -11.65 -11.26
N THR A 210 -34.89 -10.33 -11.14
CA THR A 210 -33.59 -9.71 -10.80
C THR A 210 -33.40 -9.43 -9.31
N GLU A 211 -34.48 -9.46 -8.53
CA GLU A 211 -34.45 -9.22 -7.08
C GLU A 211 -34.26 -10.53 -6.32
N LYS A 212 -33.71 -10.42 -5.12
CA LYS A 212 -33.54 -11.56 -4.21
C LYS A 212 -34.77 -11.68 -3.33
N HIS A 213 -35.23 -12.89 -3.13
CA HIS A 213 -36.44 -13.19 -2.34
C HIS A 213 -36.18 -14.27 -1.30
N ASP A 214 -36.85 -14.15 -0.17
CA ASP A 214 -36.92 -15.16 0.87
C ASP A 214 -38.33 -15.79 0.85
N ILE A 215 -38.39 -17.12 0.70
CA ILE A 215 -39.64 -17.82 0.60
C ILE A 215 -39.68 -18.94 1.62
N ASP A 216 -40.68 -18.90 2.47
CA ASP A 216 -41.02 -19.96 3.41
C ASP A 216 -42.42 -20.56 3.08
N ILE A 217 -42.53 -21.87 3.18
CA ILE A 217 -43.83 -22.59 3.11
C ILE A 217 -44.37 -22.69 4.52
N VAL A 218 -45.60 -22.26 4.77
CA VAL A 218 -46.28 -22.44 6.05
C VAL A 218 -46.79 -23.85 6.13
N ILE A 219 -46.18 -24.66 6.99
CA ILE A 219 -46.54 -26.07 7.22
C ILE A 219 -47.72 -26.17 8.13
N ASP A 220 -47.68 -25.48 9.28
CA ASP A 220 -48.73 -25.53 10.29
C ASP A 220 -48.82 -24.24 11.10
N ARG A 221 -49.97 -24.03 11.74
CA ARG A 221 -50.25 -22.92 12.68
C ARG A 221 -50.89 -23.50 13.92
N LEU A 222 -50.20 -23.35 15.09
CA LEU A 222 -50.63 -23.96 16.33
C LEU A 222 -50.20 -23.13 17.55
N ARG A 223 -50.60 -23.53 18.74
CA ARG A 223 -50.06 -23.04 19.99
C ARG A 223 -49.08 -24.08 20.59
N ALA A 224 -48.01 -23.61 21.20
CA ALA A 224 -47.03 -24.47 21.86
C ALA A 224 -47.59 -25.01 23.19
N ARG A 225 -48.45 -26.05 23.12
CA ARG A 225 -48.99 -26.75 24.30
C ARG A 225 -48.51 -28.17 24.34
N ALA A 226 -48.47 -28.77 25.54
CA ALA A 226 -47.95 -30.10 25.76
C ALA A 226 -48.76 -31.17 24.97
N ASP A 227 -50.09 -30.96 24.73
CA ASP A 227 -50.95 -31.85 24.00
C ASP A 227 -50.68 -31.83 22.46
N MET A 228 -49.84 -30.96 21.97
CA MET A 228 -49.50 -30.78 20.55
C MET A 228 -48.18 -31.44 20.14
N GLN A 229 -47.55 -32.22 21.01
CA GLN A 229 -46.22 -32.83 20.77
C GLN A 229 -46.18 -33.66 19.47
N GLN A 230 -47.16 -34.55 19.21
CA GLN A 230 -47.20 -35.37 18.03
C GLN A 230 -47.38 -34.51 16.77
N ARG A 231 -48.30 -33.56 16.80
CA ARG A 231 -48.55 -32.65 15.66
C ARG A 231 -47.37 -31.77 15.32
N LEU A 232 -46.64 -31.27 16.35
CA LEU A 232 -45.38 -30.54 16.17
C LEU A 232 -44.32 -31.42 15.51
N ALA A 233 -44.18 -32.68 15.93
CA ALA A 233 -43.22 -33.61 15.33
C ALA A 233 -43.53 -33.85 13.84
N GLU A 234 -44.77 -34.10 13.49
CA GLU A 234 -45.23 -34.29 12.09
C GLU A 234 -44.98 -33.01 11.25
N SER A 235 -45.24 -31.82 11.84
CA SER A 235 -45.02 -30.54 11.19
C SER A 235 -43.53 -30.27 10.99
N PHE A 236 -42.65 -30.58 11.95
CA PHE A 236 -41.20 -30.47 11.81
C PHE A 236 -40.67 -31.46 10.78
N GLU A 237 -41.09 -32.70 10.79
CA GLU A 237 -40.70 -33.70 9.76
C GLU A 237 -41.06 -33.23 8.34
N ALA A 238 -42.27 -32.68 8.15
CA ALA A 238 -42.67 -32.11 6.86
C ALA A 238 -41.81 -30.91 6.47
N ALA A 239 -41.54 -29.98 7.43
CA ALA A 239 -40.70 -28.82 7.18
C ALA A 239 -39.25 -29.20 6.81
N LEU A 240 -38.62 -30.11 7.56
CA LEU A 240 -37.26 -30.60 7.35
C LEU A 240 -37.12 -31.31 6.01
N ARG A 241 -38.13 -32.07 5.59
CA ARG A 241 -38.13 -32.74 4.29
C ARG A 241 -38.17 -31.74 3.12
N LEU A 242 -39.02 -30.70 3.22
CA LEU A 242 -39.18 -29.69 2.15
C LEU A 242 -37.98 -28.71 2.08
N ALA A 243 -37.40 -28.37 3.21
CA ALA A 243 -36.30 -27.40 3.29
C ALA A 243 -34.93 -28.03 3.59
N GLU A 244 -34.71 -29.28 3.14
CA GLU A 244 -33.41 -29.98 3.20
C GLU A 244 -32.78 -30.02 4.60
N GLY A 245 -33.57 -30.22 5.63
CA GLY A 245 -33.13 -30.34 7.01
C GLY A 245 -33.21 -29.03 7.80
N ARG A 246 -33.96 -28.04 7.32
CA ARG A 246 -34.18 -26.77 8.02
C ARG A 246 -35.65 -26.58 8.34
N ALA A 247 -35.94 -25.97 9.49
CA ALA A 247 -37.29 -25.57 9.90
C ALA A 247 -37.22 -24.28 10.71
N ILE A 248 -38.28 -23.48 10.66
CA ILE A 248 -38.45 -22.30 11.48
C ILE A 248 -39.72 -22.37 12.27
N ALA A 249 -39.66 -22.16 13.57
CA ALA A 249 -40.85 -21.88 14.37
C ALA A 249 -40.94 -20.36 14.56
N LEU A 250 -41.92 -19.74 13.89
CA LEU A 250 -42.17 -18.30 13.98
C LEU A 250 -43.16 -18.04 15.12
N GLU A 251 -42.69 -17.41 16.18
CA GLU A 251 -43.50 -16.94 17.28
C GLU A 251 -44.21 -15.64 16.86
N LEU A 252 -45.54 -15.71 16.80
CA LEU A 252 -46.37 -14.57 16.42
C LEU A 252 -46.51 -13.60 17.59
N GLY A 253 -45.98 -12.40 17.43
CA GLY A 253 -46.07 -11.34 18.41
C GLY A 253 -47.52 -10.87 18.66
N ALA A 254 -47.82 -10.36 19.84
CA ALA A 254 -49.06 -9.63 20.11
C ALA A 254 -49.03 -8.30 19.33
N GLU A 255 -50.22 -7.68 19.13
CA GLU A 255 -50.33 -6.38 18.42
C GLU A 255 -49.27 -5.40 18.94
N GLY A 256 -48.33 -4.98 18.05
CA GLY A 256 -47.24 -4.04 18.33
C GLY A 256 -45.91 -4.67 18.74
N THR A 257 -45.79 -5.99 18.84
CA THR A 257 -44.50 -6.70 19.07
C THR A 257 -44.07 -7.41 17.79
N PRO A 258 -42.74 -7.33 17.41
CA PRO A 258 -42.25 -8.04 16.24
C PRO A 258 -42.31 -9.58 16.46
N ASP A 259 -42.53 -10.29 15.37
CA ASP A 259 -42.46 -11.76 15.36
C ASP A 259 -41.03 -12.24 15.66
N LYS A 260 -40.89 -13.37 16.35
CA LYS A 260 -39.56 -13.91 16.69
C LYS A 260 -39.36 -15.26 15.99
N GLU A 261 -38.27 -15.40 15.28
CA GLU A 261 -37.90 -16.62 14.58
C GLU A 261 -37.00 -17.53 15.44
N HIS A 262 -37.36 -18.80 15.54
CA HIS A 262 -36.56 -19.86 16.12
C HIS A 262 -36.14 -20.80 14.98
N LEU A 263 -34.87 -20.76 14.58
CA LEU A 263 -34.32 -21.58 13.50
C LEU A 263 -33.89 -22.94 14.05
N PHE A 264 -34.31 -24.00 13.39
CA PHE A 264 -33.94 -25.38 13.68
C PHE A 264 -33.23 -26.01 12.48
N ASN A 265 -32.23 -26.82 12.75
CA ASN A 265 -31.48 -27.49 11.71
C ASN A 265 -31.13 -28.93 12.12
N ALA A 266 -31.57 -29.89 11.33
CA ALA A 266 -31.27 -31.30 11.54
C ALA A 266 -29.77 -31.64 11.41
N LYS A 267 -28.93 -30.72 10.94
CA LYS A 267 -27.49 -30.92 10.71
C LYS A 267 -26.62 -30.15 11.72
N PHE A 268 -27.00 -28.91 12.10
CA PHE A 268 -26.14 -27.98 12.87
C PHE A 268 -26.91 -27.22 13.96
N ALA A 269 -27.00 -27.78 15.16
CA ALA A 269 -27.60 -27.11 16.32
C ALA A 269 -26.76 -27.28 17.58
N CYS A 270 -26.77 -26.28 18.46
CA CYS A 270 -26.11 -26.36 19.75
C CYS A 270 -26.94 -27.24 20.71
N PRO A 271 -26.33 -28.23 21.39
CA PRO A 271 -27.06 -29.10 22.32
C PRO A 271 -27.56 -28.38 23.59
N VAL A 272 -27.02 -27.18 23.91
CA VAL A 272 -27.34 -26.45 25.13
C VAL A 272 -28.34 -25.31 24.87
N CYS A 273 -28.06 -24.39 23.95
CA CYS A 273 -28.90 -23.22 23.73
C CYS A 273 -29.74 -23.30 22.43
N HIS A 274 -29.64 -24.39 21.70
CA HIS A 274 -30.33 -24.63 20.43
C HIS A 274 -29.99 -23.60 19.33
N TYR A 275 -28.90 -22.80 19.51
CA TYR A 275 -28.38 -21.96 18.44
C TYR A 275 -28.13 -22.79 17.20
N SER A 276 -28.69 -22.39 16.07
CA SER A 276 -28.64 -23.14 14.84
C SER A 276 -28.04 -22.34 13.70
N LEU A 277 -27.20 -22.99 12.89
CA LEU A 277 -26.63 -22.43 11.68
C LEU A 277 -27.35 -22.99 10.46
N ALA A 278 -27.72 -22.10 9.54
CA ALA A 278 -28.53 -22.49 8.38
C ALA A 278 -27.77 -23.43 7.43
N GLU A 279 -26.59 -23.04 6.98
CA GLU A 279 -25.76 -23.80 6.06
C GLU A 279 -24.32 -23.28 6.04
N LEU A 280 -23.35 -24.17 5.75
CA LEU A 280 -21.96 -23.79 5.53
C LEU A 280 -21.73 -23.56 4.02
N GLU A 281 -21.93 -22.35 3.56
CA GLU A 281 -21.65 -21.95 2.19
C GLU A 281 -20.32 -21.18 2.08
N PRO A 282 -19.58 -21.25 0.95
CA PRO A 282 -18.36 -20.44 0.76
C PRO A 282 -18.59 -18.93 0.90
N ARG A 283 -19.81 -18.42 0.61
CA ARG A 283 -20.17 -16.99 0.77
C ARG A 283 -20.18 -16.54 2.23
N LEU A 284 -20.44 -17.44 3.17
CA LEU A 284 -20.39 -17.17 4.61
C LEU A 284 -18.99 -16.73 5.07
N PHE A 285 -17.93 -17.21 4.41
CA PHE A 285 -16.54 -16.91 4.71
C PHE A 285 -15.97 -15.76 3.86
N SER A 286 -16.80 -15.05 3.10
CA SER A 286 -16.39 -13.92 2.28
C SER A 286 -16.73 -12.60 2.96
N PHE A 287 -15.71 -11.83 3.27
CA PHE A 287 -15.90 -10.45 3.76
C PHE A 287 -16.30 -9.46 2.65
N ASN A 288 -16.29 -9.88 1.38
CA ASN A 288 -16.80 -9.11 0.24
C ASN A 288 -18.29 -9.41 -0.06
N SER A 289 -18.87 -10.38 0.64
CA SER A 289 -20.29 -10.74 0.51
C SER A 289 -21.07 -10.28 1.73
N PRO A 290 -22.26 -9.67 1.57
CA PRO A 290 -23.13 -9.30 2.70
C PRO A 290 -23.50 -10.47 3.61
N VAL A 291 -23.49 -11.70 3.08
CA VAL A 291 -23.75 -12.92 3.84
C VAL A 291 -22.69 -13.19 4.89
N GLY A 292 -21.43 -12.94 4.56
CA GLY A 292 -20.28 -13.24 5.43
C GLY A 292 -19.63 -12.03 6.09
N ALA A 293 -19.81 -10.82 5.52
CA ALA A 293 -19.20 -9.59 6.01
C ALA A 293 -19.76 -9.17 7.37
N CYS A 294 -18.91 -8.68 8.26
CA CYS A 294 -19.32 -8.03 9.49
C CYS A 294 -20.20 -6.81 9.18
N PRO A 295 -21.45 -6.73 9.67
CA PRO A 295 -22.37 -5.63 9.33
C PRO A 295 -21.91 -4.27 9.89
N SER A 296 -21.12 -4.28 10.95
CA SER A 296 -20.65 -3.04 11.59
C SER A 296 -19.52 -2.33 10.87
N CYS A 297 -18.72 -3.04 10.08
CA CYS A 297 -17.61 -2.49 9.31
C CYS A 297 -17.67 -2.86 7.82
N ASP A 298 -18.78 -3.42 7.35
CA ASP A 298 -18.96 -3.83 5.94
C ASP A 298 -17.82 -4.70 5.40
N GLY A 299 -17.26 -5.55 6.26
CA GLY A 299 -16.15 -6.45 5.90
C GLY A 299 -14.77 -5.77 5.82
N LEU A 300 -14.62 -4.53 6.28
CA LEU A 300 -13.32 -3.84 6.30
C LEU A 300 -12.42 -4.29 7.45
N GLY A 301 -13.00 -4.77 8.56
CA GLY A 301 -12.27 -5.19 9.76
C GLY A 301 -11.86 -4.04 10.67
N HIS A 302 -11.95 -2.82 10.21
CA HIS A 302 -11.59 -1.60 10.95
C HIS A 302 -12.62 -0.49 10.69
N ARG A 303 -12.60 0.52 11.54
CA ARG A 303 -13.36 1.76 11.38
C ARG A 303 -12.42 2.95 11.46
N GLU A 304 -12.67 3.94 10.64
CA GLU A 304 -12.00 5.23 10.77
C GLU A 304 -12.73 6.06 11.80
N VAL A 305 -12.07 6.35 12.90
CA VAL A 305 -12.60 7.18 13.99
C VAL A 305 -11.69 8.38 14.22
N PHE A 306 -12.29 9.49 14.71
CA PHE A 306 -11.47 10.60 15.19
C PHE A 306 -10.79 10.17 16.48
N ASP A 307 -9.47 10.20 16.48
CA ASP A 307 -8.63 9.69 17.55
C ASP A 307 -8.32 10.80 18.56
N ALA A 308 -8.65 10.56 19.81
CA ALA A 308 -8.39 11.54 20.86
C ALA A 308 -6.90 11.92 20.98
N ALA A 309 -5.99 10.97 20.78
CA ALA A 309 -4.55 11.22 20.80
C ALA A 309 -4.08 12.10 19.63
N ARG A 310 -4.72 11.97 18.45
CA ARG A 310 -4.43 12.84 17.29
C ARG A 310 -5.09 14.21 17.41
N VAL A 311 -6.27 14.28 18.01
CA VAL A 311 -6.98 15.54 18.26
C VAL A 311 -6.23 16.37 19.28
N VAL A 312 -5.75 15.78 20.36
CA VAL A 312 -4.86 16.42 21.36
C VAL A 312 -3.39 16.18 20.96
N ALA A 313 -2.96 16.88 19.93
CA ALA A 313 -1.61 16.66 19.37
C ALA A 313 -0.46 16.97 20.35
N PHE A 314 -0.66 17.90 21.28
CA PHE A 314 0.35 18.35 22.23
C PHE A 314 -0.22 18.44 23.66
N PRO A 315 -0.36 17.30 24.35
CA PRO A 315 -0.99 17.25 25.68
C PRO A 315 -0.25 18.08 26.76
N SER A 316 1.05 18.31 26.60
CA SER A 316 1.87 19.16 27.46
C SER A 316 1.62 20.67 27.28
N LEU A 317 0.89 21.08 26.23
CA LEU A 317 0.48 22.47 26.04
C LEU A 317 -0.89 22.71 26.67
N SER A 318 -1.17 23.98 26.99
CA SER A 318 -2.50 24.43 27.39
C SER A 318 -3.43 24.55 26.17
N LEU A 319 -4.75 24.55 26.41
CA LEU A 319 -5.75 24.80 25.36
C LEU A 319 -5.54 26.16 24.70
N ALA A 320 -5.19 27.21 25.48
CA ALA A 320 -4.89 28.52 24.97
C ALA A 320 -3.65 28.57 24.07
N SER A 321 -2.64 27.72 24.35
CA SER A 321 -1.37 27.62 23.62
C SER A 321 -1.42 26.67 22.44
N GLY A 322 -2.52 25.91 22.25
CA GLY A 322 -2.74 25.06 21.09
C GLY A 322 -2.54 23.57 21.33
N ALA A 323 -2.87 23.05 22.51
CA ALA A 323 -2.95 21.60 22.76
C ALA A 323 -3.81 20.90 21.71
N ILE A 324 -4.89 21.56 21.28
CA ILE A 324 -5.81 21.14 20.21
C ILE A 324 -5.83 22.21 19.13
N LYS A 325 -5.27 21.88 17.97
CA LYS A 325 -5.16 22.82 16.84
C LYS A 325 -6.55 23.27 16.35
N GLY A 326 -6.69 24.60 16.16
CA GLY A 326 -7.95 25.21 15.72
C GLY A 326 -8.99 25.44 16.83
N TRP A 327 -8.68 25.06 18.08
CA TRP A 327 -9.46 25.34 19.28
C TRP A 327 -8.67 26.20 20.28
N ASP A 328 -7.71 26.95 19.77
CA ASP A 328 -6.82 27.85 20.52
C ASP A 328 -7.18 29.33 20.24
N ARG A 329 -6.44 30.23 20.86
CA ARG A 329 -6.66 31.71 20.74
C ARG A 329 -6.62 32.25 19.31
N ARG A 330 -6.05 31.50 18.35
CA ARG A 330 -6.02 31.89 16.94
C ARG A 330 -7.40 31.78 16.27
N ASN A 331 -8.28 30.95 16.82
CA ASN A 331 -9.65 30.81 16.38
C ASN A 331 -10.61 31.34 17.46
N GLY A 332 -10.96 32.61 17.37
CA GLY A 332 -11.78 33.34 18.39
C GLY A 332 -13.14 32.69 18.65
N TYR A 333 -13.77 32.11 17.63
CA TYR A 333 -15.06 31.44 17.78
C TYR A 333 -14.98 30.19 18.65
N TYR A 334 -14.15 29.25 18.28
CA TYR A 334 -14.01 28.00 19.04
C TYR A 334 -13.36 28.21 20.41
N PHE A 335 -12.44 29.17 20.51
CA PHE A 335 -11.79 29.47 21.77
C PHE A 335 -12.77 30.08 22.78
N SER A 336 -13.70 30.93 22.35
CA SER A 336 -14.76 31.47 23.22
C SER A 336 -15.72 30.39 23.77
N MET A 337 -15.92 29.32 23.03
CA MET A 337 -16.64 28.14 23.53
C MET A 337 -15.82 27.43 24.63
N ILE A 338 -14.52 27.21 24.42
CA ILE A 338 -13.62 26.61 25.42
C ILE A 338 -13.59 27.48 26.70
N GLU A 339 -13.50 28.79 26.59
CA GLU A 339 -13.55 29.68 27.74
C GLU A 339 -14.89 29.59 28.52
N SER A 340 -16.01 29.41 27.83
CA SER A 340 -17.30 29.19 28.43
C SER A 340 -17.40 27.86 29.18
N VAL A 341 -16.83 26.80 28.60
CA VAL A 341 -16.72 25.48 29.24
C VAL A 341 -15.78 25.56 30.47
N ALA A 342 -14.63 26.23 30.32
CA ALA A 342 -13.67 26.42 31.41
C ALA A 342 -14.31 27.17 32.62
N LYS A 343 -15.08 28.19 32.35
CA LYS A 343 -15.83 28.93 33.39
C LYS A 343 -16.89 28.06 34.07
N HIS A 344 -17.55 27.19 33.35
CA HIS A 344 -18.59 26.31 33.90
C HIS A 344 -17.98 25.23 34.79
N TYR A 345 -16.94 24.54 34.33
CA TYR A 345 -16.25 23.45 35.06
C TYR A 345 -15.10 23.97 35.98
N ARG A 346 -14.86 25.29 36.03
CA ARG A 346 -13.89 25.94 36.92
C ARG A 346 -12.44 25.45 36.73
N PHE A 347 -11.98 25.37 35.50
CA PHE A 347 -10.57 25.11 35.21
C PHE A 347 -9.93 26.28 34.44
N ASP A 348 -8.60 26.39 34.51
CA ASP A 348 -7.85 27.43 33.80
C ASP A 348 -7.44 26.91 32.41
N VAL A 349 -7.72 27.69 31.37
CA VAL A 349 -7.36 27.41 29.96
C VAL A 349 -5.85 27.42 29.72
N GLU A 350 -5.05 27.98 30.64
CA GLU A 350 -3.60 27.97 30.60
C GLU A 350 -2.99 26.70 31.22
N THR A 351 -3.78 25.85 31.86
CA THR A 351 -3.32 24.56 32.41
C THR A 351 -2.98 23.59 31.26
N PRO A 352 -1.83 22.88 31.27
CA PRO A 352 -1.56 21.81 30.33
C PRO A 352 -2.71 20.82 30.24
N PHE A 353 -3.06 20.36 29.02
CA PHE A 353 -4.20 19.46 28.81
C PHE A 353 -4.08 18.16 29.61
N GLU A 354 -2.89 17.58 29.68
CA GLU A 354 -2.61 16.36 30.45
C GLU A 354 -2.81 16.51 31.97
N SER A 355 -2.69 17.75 32.49
CA SER A 355 -2.86 18.07 33.90
C SER A 355 -4.32 18.41 34.28
N LEU A 356 -5.22 18.49 33.28
CA LEU A 356 -6.63 18.70 33.53
C LEU A 356 -7.27 17.43 34.14
N PRO A 357 -8.29 17.54 35.01
CA PRO A 357 -9.04 16.41 35.53
C PRO A 357 -9.62 15.54 34.38
N ALA A 358 -9.57 14.22 34.51
CA ALA A 358 -10.05 13.29 33.46
C ALA A 358 -11.52 13.54 33.06
N SER A 359 -12.38 13.97 34.00
CA SER A 359 -13.76 14.36 33.73
C SER A 359 -13.85 15.58 32.80
N VAL A 360 -12.97 16.57 33.00
CA VAL A 360 -12.91 17.78 32.14
C VAL A 360 -12.37 17.41 30.76
N GLN A 361 -11.33 16.60 30.68
CA GLN A 361 -10.82 16.09 29.39
C GLN A 361 -11.90 15.36 28.60
N GLN A 362 -12.70 14.52 29.29
CA GLN A 362 -13.80 13.78 28.66
C GLN A 362 -14.88 14.73 28.13
N VAL A 363 -15.27 15.75 28.91
CA VAL A 363 -16.25 16.77 28.45
C VAL A 363 -15.73 17.56 27.28
N LEU A 364 -14.46 17.98 27.30
CA LEU A 364 -13.85 18.72 26.18
C LEU A 364 -13.86 17.88 24.89
N LEU A 365 -13.52 16.62 24.97
CA LEU A 365 -13.43 15.74 23.80
C LEU A 365 -14.79 15.25 23.31
N HIS A 366 -15.69 14.83 24.22
CA HIS A 366 -16.93 14.12 23.87
C HIS A 366 -18.22 14.88 24.16
N GLY A 367 -18.13 16.03 24.84
CA GLY A 367 -19.27 16.89 25.13
C GLY A 367 -19.85 16.73 26.52
N SER A 368 -20.79 17.62 26.87
CA SER A 368 -21.43 17.68 28.20
C SER A 368 -22.72 16.84 28.32
N ALA A 369 -22.99 15.94 27.36
CA ALA A 369 -24.24 15.17 27.25
C ALA A 369 -25.48 16.08 27.31
N ALA A 370 -26.35 15.89 28.31
CA ALA A 370 -27.57 16.73 28.51
C ALA A 370 -27.32 17.98 29.33
N GLU A 371 -26.11 18.19 29.91
CA GLU A 371 -25.82 19.35 30.75
C GLU A 371 -25.70 20.63 29.92
N GLU A 372 -26.54 21.62 30.20
CA GLU A 372 -26.56 22.92 29.51
C GLU A 372 -25.48 23.86 30.06
N ILE A 373 -24.64 24.36 29.17
CA ILE A 373 -23.60 25.34 29.48
C ILE A 373 -23.99 26.70 28.90
N LYS A 374 -23.71 27.80 29.64
CA LYS A 374 -23.92 29.14 29.19
C LYS A 374 -22.77 29.64 28.34
N PHE A 375 -22.97 29.67 27.01
CA PHE A 375 -21.97 30.16 26.06
C PHE A 375 -22.13 31.66 25.84
N SER A 376 -20.98 32.31 25.67
CA SER A 376 -20.91 33.76 25.36
C SER A 376 -20.17 33.93 24.04
N TYR A 377 -20.87 34.30 22.99
CA TYR A 377 -20.32 34.55 21.66
C TYR A 377 -20.13 36.02 21.41
N THR A 378 -18.96 36.41 20.88
CA THR A 378 -18.73 37.77 20.36
C THR A 378 -18.91 37.78 18.87
N MET A 379 -19.82 38.57 18.32
CA MET A 379 -20.06 38.66 16.89
C MET A 379 -18.93 39.50 16.24
N GLU A 380 -18.17 38.90 15.32
CA GLU A 380 -17.03 39.55 14.65
C GLU A 380 -17.44 40.33 13.38
N SER A 381 -18.62 40.08 12.81
CA SER A 381 -19.08 40.73 11.56
C SER A 381 -20.60 41.02 11.52
N GLY A 382 -21.02 41.98 10.69
CA GLY A 382 -22.39 42.40 10.52
C GLY A 382 -22.82 43.56 11.42
N ASN A 383 -24.11 43.99 11.31
CA ASN A 383 -24.68 45.12 12.04
C ASN A 383 -24.66 45.04 13.59
N PHE A 384 -24.15 43.94 14.13
CA PHE A 384 -24.04 43.63 15.56
C PHE A 384 -22.58 43.28 15.98
N ALA A 385 -21.60 43.65 15.19
CA ALA A 385 -20.18 43.40 15.53
C ALA A 385 -19.88 44.01 16.92
N GLY A 386 -19.20 43.22 17.79
CA GLY A 386 -18.84 43.57 19.16
C GLY A 386 -19.94 43.29 20.21
N ARG A 387 -21.17 42.89 19.85
CA ARG A 387 -22.17 42.48 20.83
C ARG A 387 -21.95 41.06 21.32
N LYS A 388 -22.05 40.86 22.65
CA LYS A 388 -22.02 39.53 23.29
C LYS A 388 -23.42 38.92 23.27
N LEU A 389 -23.58 37.81 22.54
CA LEU A 389 -24.77 37.00 22.58
C LEU A 389 -24.56 35.85 23.57
N THR A 390 -25.50 35.67 24.48
CA THR A 390 -25.44 34.55 25.43
C THR A 390 -26.52 33.54 25.10
N LYS A 391 -26.15 32.28 24.96
CA LYS A 391 -27.08 31.18 24.70
C LYS A 391 -26.76 29.99 25.60
N LYS A 392 -27.79 29.30 26.10
CA LYS A 392 -27.61 28.05 26.85
C LYS A 392 -27.90 26.87 25.95
N HIS A 393 -26.98 25.93 25.90
CA HIS A 393 -27.14 24.64 25.23
C HIS A 393 -26.07 23.66 25.74
N PRO A 394 -26.21 22.35 25.52
CA PRO A 394 -25.15 21.38 25.79
C PRO A 394 -23.91 21.65 24.93
N PHE A 395 -22.74 21.36 25.45
CA PHE A 395 -21.49 21.36 24.66
C PHE A 395 -21.42 20.12 23.81
N GLU A 396 -21.32 20.29 22.50
CA GLU A 396 -21.24 19.18 21.53
C GLU A 396 -20.02 18.30 21.76
N GLY A 397 -18.90 18.88 22.20
CA GLY A 397 -17.59 18.23 22.24
C GLY A 397 -16.76 18.44 20.96
N ILE A 398 -15.44 18.38 21.11
CA ILE A 398 -14.52 18.66 19.99
C ILE A 398 -14.58 17.53 18.95
N ILE A 399 -14.56 16.27 19.36
CA ILE A 399 -14.62 15.11 18.45
C ILE A 399 -15.96 15.03 17.71
N PRO A 400 -17.13 15.12 18.37
CA PRO A 400 -18.41 15.17 17.68
C PRO A 400 -18.54 16.35 16.70
N ASN A 401 -18.02 17.53 17.06
CA ASN A 401 -17.97 18.67 16.15
C ASN A 401 -17.13 18.38 14.90
N MET A 402 -15.94 17.77 15.06
CA MET A 402 -15.10 17.37 13.93
C MET A 402 -15.79 16.32 13.05
N VAL A 403 -16.46 15.33 13.65
CA VAL A 403 -17.26 14.31 12.93
C VAL A 403 -18.35 14.96 12.08
N ARG A 404 -19.11 15.87 12.68
CA ARG A 404 -20.18 16.60 11.97
C ARG A 404 -19.62 17.42 10.81
N ARG A 405 -18.59 18.24 11.08
CA ARG A 405 -17.93 19.05 10.04
C ARG A 405 -17.35 18.21 8.90
N TYR A 406 -16.76 17.07 9.18
CA TYR A 406 -16.25 16.15 8.17
C TYR A 406 -17.34 15.63 7.23
N ARG A 407 -18.55 15.37 7.77
CA ARG A 407 -19.70 14.91 6.98
C ARG A 407 -20.35 16.04 6.16
N GLU A 408 -20.48 17.23 6.75
CA GLU A 408 -21.27 18.33 6.20
C GLU A 408 -20.47 19.24 5.25
N THR A 409 -19.13 19.16 5.26
CA THR A 409 -18.32 20.06 4.42
C THR A 409 -18.32 19.65 2.95
N ASP A 410 -18.55 20.62 2.06
CA ASP A 410 -18.37 20.47 0.61
C ASP A 410 -16.92 20.76 0.17
N SER A 411 -16.11 21.35 1.05
CA SER A 411 -14.72 21.68 0.76
C SER A 411 -13.80 20.47 0.91
N ALA A 412 -13.20 20.03 -0.18
CA ALA A 412 -12.19 18.97 -0.18
C ALA A 412 -11.01 19.29 0.76
N MET A 413 -10.54 20.55 0.76
CA MET A 413 -9.44 21.01 1.62
C MET A 413 -9.78 20.85 3.13
N VAL A 414 -11.00 21.22 3.54
CA VAL A 414 -11.43 21.08 4.94
C VAL A 414 -11.58 19.60 5.30
N ARG A 415 -12.08 18.78 4.38
CA ARG A 415 -12.20 17.34 4.57
C ARG A 415 -10.83 16.68 4.74
N ASP A 416 -9.86 17.04 3.90
CA ASP A 416 -8.48 16.53 3.98
C ASP A 416 -7.78 16.98 5.27
N ASP A 417 -8.01 18.22 5.72
CA ASP A 417 -7.43 18.70 6.99
C ASP A 417 -8.04 17.96 8.20
N LEU A 418 -9.34 17.71 8.20
CA LEU A 418 -10.01 16.94 9.25
C LEU A 418 -9.67 15.45 9.21
N ALA A 419 -9.42 14.88 8.02
CA ALA A 419 -9.04 13.48 7.87
C ALA A 419 -7.74 13.12 8.62
N ARG A 420 -6.84 14.08 8.82
CA ARG A 420 -5.57 13.88 9.56
C ARG A 420 -5.75 13.48 11.02
N TYR A 421 -6.90 13.82 11.61
CA TYR A 421 -7.22 13.49 13.01
C TYR A 421 -7.91 12.13 13.15
N ARG A 422 -8.10 11.40 12.05
CA ARG A 422 -8.71 10.07 12.05
C ARG A 422 -7.65 8.99 12.12
N SER A 423 -7.94 7.92 12.84
CA SER A 423 -7.14 6.70 12.89
C SER A 423 -7.99 5.49 12.53
N LEU A 424 -7.33 4.46 12.01
CA LEU A 424 -7.93 3.15 11.76
C LEU A 424 -7.89 2.35 13.06
N GLN A 425 -9.07 2.04 13.62
CA GLN A 425 -9.19 1.19 14.80
C GLN A 425 -9.86 -0.13 14.44
N PRO A 426 -9.44 -1.26 15.05
CA PRO A 426 -10.13 -2.53 14.85
C PRO A 426 -11.62 -2.40 15.13
N CYS A 427 -12.45 -2.99 14.28
CA CYS A 427 -13.89 -2.98 14.49
C CYS A 427 -14.22 -3.69 15.81
N PRO A 428 -14.98 -3.07 16.73
CA PRO A 428 -15.26 -3.67 18.05
C PRO A 428 -16.05 -4.97 17.96
N ASP A 429 -16.93 -5.13 16.94
CA ASP A 429 -17.79 -6.30 16.80
C ASP A 429 -17.07 -7.51 16.23
N CYS A 430 -16.16 -7.29 15.27
CA CYS A 430 -15.44 -8.39 14.64
C CYS A 430 -13.96 -8.50 15.06
N SER A 431 -13.45 -7.55 15.86
CA SER A 431 -12.07 -7.52 16.34
C SER A 431 -11.03 -7.68 15.21
N GLY A 432 -11.32 -7.07 14.05
CA GLY A 432 -10.46 -7.12 12.87
C GLY A 432 -10.69 -8.31 11.94
N SER A 433 -11.52 -9.29 12.29
CA SER A 433 -11.72 -10.51 11.48
C SER A 433 -12.48 -10.29 10.18
N ARG A 434 -13.12 -9.13 9.97
CA ARG A 434 -13.93 -8.76 8.79
C ARG A 434 -15.22 -9.57 8.63
N LEU A 435 -15.41 -10.67 9.37
CA LEU A 435 -16.46 -11.66 9.19
C LEU A 435 -17.54 -11.55 10.27
N LYS A 436 -18.75 -12.02 9.92
CA LYS A 436 -19.85 -12.22 10.86
C LYS A 436 -19.47 -13.21 11.97
N ARG A 437 -20.23 -13.16 13.07
CA ARG A 437 -20.03 -14.00 14.24
C ARG A 437 -20.09 -15.50 13.91
N GLU A 438 -21.00 -15.90 13.05
CA GLU A 438 -21.21 -17.28 12.61
C GLU A 438 -19.97 -17.84 11.89
N ALA A 439 -19.42 -17.09 10.95
CA ALA A 439 -18.24 -17.49 10.18
C ALA A 439 -16.97 -17.62 11.04
N ARG A 440 -16.86 -16.80 12.09
CA ARG A 440 -15.71 -16.82 13.00
C ARG A 440 -15.65 -18.05 13.90
N HIS A 441 -16.81 -18.75 14.09
CA HIS A 441 -16.91 -19.93 14.94
C HIS A 441 -16.99 -21.23 14.13
N VAL A 442 -16.47 -21.23 12.92
CA VAL A 442 -16.22 -22.43 12.14
C VAL A 442 -14.71 -22.71 12.13
N PHE A 443 -14.32 -23.90 12.52
CA PHE A 443 -12.92 -24.27 12.68
C PHE A 443 -12.54 -25.49 11.85
N LEU A 444 -11.29 -25.53 11.39
CA LEU A 444 -10.64 -26.75 10.95
C LEU A 444 -10.09 -27.47 12.19
N VAL A 445 -10.47 -28.72 12.36
CA VAL A 445 -10.05 -29.57 13.45
C VAL A 445 -9.08 -30.61 12.92
N ASP A 446 -7.81 -30.54 13.34
CA ASP A 446 -6.79 -31.52 12.98
C ASP A 446 -7.01 -32.81 13.78
N ALA A 447 -7.20 -33.92 13.08
CA ALA A 447 -7.51 -35.21 13.72
C ALA A 447 -6.32 -35.82 14.49
N ALA A 448 -5.10 -35.33 14.27
CA ALA A 448 -3.88 -35.78 14.94
C ALA A 448 -3.51 -34.93 16.16
N LYS A 449 -4.24 -33.82 16.41
CA LYS A 449 -3.93 -32.85 17.46
C LYS A 449 -5.11 -32.67 18.42
N PRO A 450 -4.86 -32.13 19.64
CA PRO A 450 -5.94 -31.78 20.57
C PRO A 450 -6.94 -30.79 19.93
N GLU A 451 -8.21 -30.91 20.26
CA GLU A 451 -9.28 -30.03 19.76
C GLU A 451 -9.04 -28.54 20.09
N SER A 452 -8.28 -28.26 21.14
CA SER A 452 -7.85 -26.91 21.52
C SER A 452 -6.97 -26.20 20.47
N THR A 453 -6.38 -26.95 19.52
CA THR A 453 -5.54 -26.41 18.45
C THR A 453 -6.30 -26.11 17.16
N ARG A 454 -7.65 -26.19 17.20
CA ARG A 454 -8.51 -25.83 16.05
C ARG A 454 -8.29 -24.39 15.62
N MET A 455 -8.37 -24.12 14.32
CA MET A 455 -8.17 -22.79 13.77
C MET A 455 -9.33 -22.34 12.90
N SER A 456 -9.77 -21.10 13.08
CA SER A 456 -10.72 -20.41 12.21
C SER A 456 -10.03 -19.90 10.93
N ILE A 457 -10.81 -19.53 9.91
CA ILE A 457 -10.28 -18.95 8.68
C ILE A 457 -9.49 -17.65 8.95
N TYR A 458 -9.91 -16.86 9.93
CA TYR A 458 -9.25 -15.63 10.29
C TYR A 458 -7.89 -15.88 10.96
N GLU A 459 -7.82 -16.80 11.92
CA GLU A 459 -6.56 -17.17 12.58
C GLU A 459 -5.57 -17.74 11.58
N LEU A 460 -5.99 -18.61 10.68
CA LEU A 460 -5.16 -19.12 9.58
C LEU A 460 -4.65 -18.00 8.67
N SER A 461 -5.51 -17.03 8.33
CA SER A 461 -5.14 -15.92 7.46
C SER A 461 -4.11 -14.99 8.09
N ARG A 462 -3.99 -14.97 9.42
CA ARG A 462 -3.00 -14.18 10.18
C ARG A 462 -1.65 -14.88 10.36
N LEU A 463 -1.58 -16.16 10.14
CA LEU A 463 -0.29 -16.86 10.14
C LEU A 463 0.62 -16.29 9.05
N THR A 464 1.92 -16.34 9.29
CA THR A 464 2.88 -16.06 8.21
C THR A 464 2.70 -17.08 7.09
N LEU A 465 3.04 -16.73 5.86
CA LEU A 465 2.94 -17.66 4.72
C LEU A 465 3.76 -18.93 4.95
N ARG A 466 4.89 -18.80 5.67
CA ARG A 466 5.71 -19.96 6.09
C ARG A 466 4.93 -20.87 7.04
N ASP A 467 4.35 -20.30 8.09
CA ASP A 467 3.64 -21.06 9.11
C ASP A 467 2.33 -21.63 8.56
N SER A 468 1.66 -20.89 7.65
CA SER A 468 0.50 -21.39 6.90
C SER A 468 0.84 -22.61 6.06
N LEU A 469 1.99 -22.58 5.33
CA LEU A 469 2.45 -23.73 4.54
C LEU A 469 2.73 -24.94 5.45
N ALA A 470 3.45 -24.72 6.55
CA ALA A 470 3.74 -25.78 7.53
C ALA A 470 2.44 -26.36 8.14
N TYR A 471 1.44 -25.50 8.43
CA TYR A 471 0.15 -25.95 8.92
C TYR A 471 -0.57 -26.87 7.94
N PHE A 472 -0.65 -26.49 6.65
CA PHE A 472 -1.35 -27.29 5.63
C PHE A 472 -0.61 -28.58 5.28
N GLN A 473 0.73 -28.58 5.36
CA GLN A 473 1.53 -29.81 5.20
C GLN A 473 1.34 -30.81 6.34
N ALA A 474 1.05 -30.31 7.55
CA ALA A 474 0.86 -31.13 8.73
C ALA A 474 -0.64 -31.42 9.05
N LEU A 475 -1.59 -30.90 8.25
CA LEU A 475 -3.00 -31.02 8.52
C LEU A 475 -3.52 -32.43 8.19
N HIS A 476 -4.10 -33.10 9.19
CA HIS A 476 -4.72 -34.42 9.05
C HIS A 476 -6.23 -34.35 9.28
N LEU A 477 -6.99 -34.55 8.22
CA LEU A 477 -8.46 -34.67 8.28
C LEU A 477 -8.86 -36.14 8.21
N ARG A 478 -10.07 -36.49 8.64
CA ARG A 478 -10.57 -37.88 8.66
C ARG A 478 -11.87 -38.02 7.84
N GLY A 479 -12.09 -39.26 7.34
CA GLY A 479 -13.32 -39.63 6.63
C GLY A 479 -13.58 -38.81 5.37
N ALA A 480 -14.84 -38.61 5.04
CA ALA A 480 -15.26 -37.88 3.83
C ALA A 480 -14.70 -36.45 3.75
N LYS A 481 -14.40 -35.81 4.92
CA LYS A 481 -13.75 -34.48 4.93
C LYS A 481 -12.34 -34.51 4.35
N ALA A 482 -11.59 -35.59 4.56
CA ALA A 482 -10.26 -35.74 4.02
C ALA A 482 -10.27 -35.86 2.47
N GLU A 483 -11.16 -36.68 1.93
CA GLU A 483 -11.28 -36.88 0.48
C GLU A 483 -11.69 -35.58 -0.26
N ILE A 484 -12.64 -34.82 0.32
CA ILE A 484 -13.10 -33.55 -0.25
C ILE A 484 -12.02 -32.49 -0.17
N ALA A 485 -11.30 -32.43 0.96
CA ALA A 485 -10.32 -31.39 1.23
C ALA A 485 -8.98 -31.60 0.52
N ASP A 486 -8.59 -32.84 0.19
CA ASP A 486 -7.25 -33.18 -0.31
C ASP A 486 -6.83 -32.32 -1.53
N LYS A 487 -7.70 -32.18 -2.53
CA LYS A 487 -7.42 -31.35 -3.71
C LYS A 487 -7.29 -29.88 -3.37
N VAL A 488 -8.14 -29.36 -2.49
CA VAL A 488 -8.16 -27.95 -2.09
C VAL A 488 -6.90 -27.62 -1.24
N VAL A 489 -6.55 -28.47 -0.30
CA VAL A 489 -5.35 -28.33 0.53
C VAL A 489 -4.07 -28.37 -0.31
N ARG A 490 -4.03 -29.25 -1.33
CA ARG A 490 -2.92 -29.35 -2.28
C ARG A 490 -2.76 -28.07 -3.08
N GLU A 491 -3.84 -27.48 -3.60
CA GLU A 491 -3.82 -26.20 -4.32
C GLU A 491 -3.38 -25.03 -3.43
N ILE A 492 -3.86 -24.97 -2.19
CA ILE A 492 -3.41 -23.98 -1.20
C ILE A 492 -1.91 -24.14 -0.95
N GLY A 493 -1.46 -25.38 -0.74
CA GLY A 493 -0.05 -25.70 -0.47
C GLY A 493 0.88 -25.28 -1.60
N LEU A 494 0.49 -25.52 -2.87
CA LEU A 494 1.26 -25.09 -4.03
C LEU A 494 1.41 -23.58 -4.11
N ARG A 495 0.31 -22.81 -3.96
CA ARG A 495 0.34 -21.35 -3.99
C ARG A 495 1.13 -20.77 -2.83
N LEU A 496 0.98 -21.31 -1.62
CA LEU A 496 1.77 -20.91 -0.45
C LEU A 496 3.26 -21.19 -0.67
N LYS A 497 3.60 -22.33 -1.28
CA LYS A 497 4.99 -22.68 -1.60
C LYS A 497 5.60 -21.63 -2.55
N PHE A 498 4.92 -21.27 -3.64
CA PHE A 498 5.43 -20.25 -4.56
C PHE A 498 5.63 -18.89 -3.90
N LEU A 499 4.72 -18.46 -3.04
CA LEU A 499 4.87 -17.22 -2.28
C LEU A 499 6.09 -17.27 -1.33
N ASN A 500 6.35 -18.42 -0.73
CA ASN A 500 7.56 -18.62 0.09
C ASN A 500 8.85 -18.64 -0.75
N ASP A 501 8.80 -19.26 -1.93
CA ASP A 501 9.95 -19.40 -2.84
C ASP A 501 10.39 -18.03 -3.41
N VAL A 502 9.45 -17.08 -3.59
CA VAL A 502 9.78 -15.69 -3.99
C VAL A 502 10.16 -14.77 -2.80
N GLY A 503 10.39 -15.33 -1.61
CA GLY A 503 10.88 -14.57 -0.44
C GLY A 503 9.82 -13.80 0.32
N LEU A 504 8.52 -14.13 0.19
CA LEU A 504 7.41 -13.47 0.90
C LEU A 504 6.94 -14.22 2.17
N ASN A 505 7.76 -15.11 2.68
CA ASN A 505 7.47 -16.02 3.79
C ASN A 505 7.02 -15.33 5.10
N TYR A 506 7.35 -14.06 5.28
CA TYR A 506 7.02 -13.24 6.44
C TYR A 506 5.65 -12.54 6.37
N LEU A 507 5.04 -12.44 5.20
CA LEU A 507 3.70 -11.86 5.02
C LEU A 507 2.63 -12.79 5.57
N SER A 508 1.44 -12.24 5.81
CA SER A 508 0.22 -12.99 6.13
C SER A 508 -0.85 -12.81 5.04
N LEU A 509 -1.79 -13.76 4.94
CA LEU A 509 -2.85 -13.72 3.93
C LEU A 509 -3.86 -12.58 4.17
N ASP A 510 -4.03 -12.13 5.41
CA ASP A 510 -4.94 -11.03 5.78
C ASP A 510 -4.35 -9.64 5.54
N ARG A 511 -3.04 -9.54 5.23
CA ARG A 511 -2.37 -8.27 4.99
C ARG A 511 -3.03 -7.52 3.83
N SER A 512 -3.40 -6.25 4.08
CA SER A 512 -4.00 -5.39 3.07
C SER A 512 -3.04 -5.12 1.92
N ALA A 513 -3.55 -5.22 0.68
CA ALA A 513 -2.77 -4.96 -0.53
C ALA A 513 -2.25 -3.51 -0.61
N GLU A 514 -2.93 -2.55 0.01
CA GLU A 514 -2.50 -1.15 0.08
C GLU A 514 -1.24 -0.92 0.91
N THR A 515 -0.93 -1.85 1.83
CA THR A 515 0.23 -1.76 2.71
C THR A 515 1.48 -2.45 2.16
N LEU A 516 1.37 -3.04 0.97
CA LEU A 516 2.47 -3.74 0.32
C LEU A 516 3.41 -2.74 -0.37
N SER A 517 4.71 -2.99 -0.27
CA SER A 517 5.69 -2.32 -1.11
C SER A 517 5.52 -2.72 -2.58
N GLY A 518 6.03 -1.90 -3.51
CA GLY A 518 6.00 -2.21 -4.95
C GLY A 518 6.61 -3.57 -5.27
N GLY A 519 7.75 -3.91 -4.67
CA GLY A 519 8.41 -5.19 -4.85
C GLY A 519 7.64 -6.37 -4.25
N GLU A 520 7.00 -6.22 -3.08
CA GLU A 520 6.13 -7.25 -2.51
C GLU A 520 4.94 -7.55 -3.43
N ALA A 521 4.29 -6.51 -3.93
CA ALA A 521 3.16 -6.63 -4.84
C ALA A 521 3.54 -7.32 -6.16
N GLN A 522 4.70 -6.99 -6.71
CA GLN A 522 5.24 -7.60 -7.92
C GLN A 522 5.51 -9.08 -7.71
N ARG A 523 6.16 -9.46 -6.60
CA ARG A 523 6.45 -10.87 -6.27
C ARG A 523 5.18 -11.68 -6.01
N ILE A 524 4.14 -11.09 -5.42
CA ILE A 524 2.82 -11.75 -5.29
C ILE A 524 2.25 -12.07 -6.67
N ARG A 525 2.30 -11.12 -7.61
CA ARG A 525 1.84 -11.38 -8.99
C ARG A 525 2.67 -12.46 -9.66
N LEU A 526 3.99 -12.41 -9.51
CA LEU A 526 4.90 -13.44 -10.04
C LEU A 526 4.53 -14.83 -9.49
N ALA A 527 4.38 -14.97 -8.19
CA ALA A 527 4.00 -16.23 -7.55
C ALA A 527 2.64 -16.75 -8.02
N SER A 528 1.65 -15.85 -8.20
CA SER A 528 0.33 -16.21 -8.72
C SER A 528 0.39 -16.71 -10.16
N GLN A 529 1.22 -16.10 -11.01
CA GLN A 529 1.40 -16.53 -12.41
C GLN A 529 2.13 -17.86 -12.52
N ILE A 530 3.15 -18.10 -11.69
CA ILE A 530 3.84 -19.39 -11.63
C ILE A 530 2.86 -20.49 -11.21
N GLY A 531 2.01 -20.21 -10.22
CA GLY A 531 0.98 -21.14 -9.76
C GLY A 531 -0.04 -21.54 -10.83
N SER A 532 -0.18 -20.76 -11.91
CA SER A 532 -1.06 -21.09 -13.04
C SER A 532 -0.54 -22.25 -13.92
N GLY A 533 0.75 -22.61 -13.82
CA GLY A 533 1.38 -23.68 -14.57
C GLY A 533 1.44 -23.46 -16.09
N LEU A 534 1.37 -22.21 -16.54
CA LEU A 534 1.42 -21.87 -17.98
C LEU A 534 2.80 -22.21 -18.56
N THR A 535 2.79 -22.79 -19.76
CA THR A 535 3.98 -23.14 -20.52
C THR A 535 3.96 -22.50 -21.89
N GLY A 536 5.13 -22.25 -22.48
CA GLY A 536 5.24 -21.61 -23.81
C GLY A 536 4.94 -20.12 -23.81
N VAL A 537 4.94 -19.48 -22.67
CA VAL A 537 4.66 -18.04 -22.47
C VAL A 537 5.96 -17.24 -22.38
N MET A 538 5.92 -15.98 -22.77
CA MET A 538 6.98 -15.01 -22.56
C MET A 538 6.64 -14.13 -21.34
N TYR A 539 7.40 -14.29 -20.26
CA TYR A 539 7.30 -13.42 -19.09
C TYR A 539 8.25 -12.24 -19.22
N VAL A 540 7.75 -11.03 -19.03
CA VAL A 540 8.54 -9.79 -19.02
C VAL A 540 8.43 -9.15 -17.65
N LEU A 541 9.56 -9.08 -16.93
CA LEU A 541 9.63 -8.60 -15.55
C LEU A 541 10.46 -7.30 -15.47
N ASP A 542 10.00 -6.36 -14.66
CA ASP A 542 10.67 -5.09 -14.41
C ASP A 542 11.31 -5.09 -13.02
N GLU A 543 12.62 -5.21 -12.97
CA GLU A 543 13.44 -5.15 -11.75
C GLU A 543 12.88 -5.97 -10.56
N PRO A 544 12.69 -7.28 -10.72
CA PRO A 544 12.03 -8.10 -9.69
C PRO A 544 12.87 -8.28 -8.41
N SER A 545 14.18 -7.97 -8.42
CA SER A 545 15.08 -8.02 -7.27
C SER A 545 14.94 -6.82 -6.32
N ILE A 546 14.13 -5.80 -6.67
CA ILE A 546 13.99 -4.58 -5.87
C ILE A 546 13.61 -4.86 -4.42
N GLY A 547 14.34 -4.20 -3.50
CA GLY A 547 14.10 -4.29 -2.06
C GLY A 547 14.37 -5.68 -1.48
N LEU A 548 15.08 -6.55 -2.21
CA LEU A 548 15.51 -7.86 -1.74
C LEU A 548 16.92 -7.80 -1.14
N HIS A 549 17.06 -8.47 -0.01
CA HIS A 549 18.35 -8.90 0.46
C HIS A 549 18.92 -9.99 -0.46
N GLN A 550 20.26 -10.10 -0.62
CA GLN A 550 20.89 -11.08 -1.51
C GLN A 550 20.42 -12.52 -1.27
N ARG A 551 20.22 -12.90 -0.02
CA ARG A 551 19.67 -14.22 0.34
C ARG A 551 18.28 -14.49 -0.29
N ASP A 552 17.42 -13.46 -0.32
CA ASP A 552 16.08 -13.61 -0.89
C ASP A 552 16.14 -13.50 -2.42
N ASN A 553 17.12 -12.76 -2.97
CA ASN A 553 17.41 -12.68 -4.40
C ASN A 553 17.84 -14.06 -4.97
N ASP A 554 18.68 -14.82 -4.25
CA ASP A 554 19.06 -16.19 -4.63
C ASP A 554 17.83 -17.09 -4.84
N ARG A 555 16.81 -16.95 -3.97
CA ARG A 555 15.55 -17.70 -4.09
C ARG A 555 14.74 -17.26 -5.30
N LEU A 556 14.66 -15.95 -5.54
CA LEU A 556 13.99 -15.40 -6.73
C LEU A 556 14.64 -15.92 -8.01
N ILE A 557 15.97 -15.90 -8.10
CA ILE A 557 16.71 -16.43 -9.23
C ILE A 557 16.38 -17.92 -9.46
N GLY A 558 16.34 -18.72 -8.38
CA GLY A 558 15.89 -20.12 -8.43
C GLY A 558 14.50 -20.28 -9.02
N THR A 559 13.58 -19.41 -8.64
CA THR A 559 12.19 -19.39 -9.12
C THR A 559 12.09 -19.02 -10.61
N LEU A 560 12.85 -18.02 -11.07
CA LEU A 560 12.90 -17.62 -12.48
C LEU A 560 13.53 -18.71 -13.37
N LYS A 561 14.57 -19.40 -12.87
CA LYS A 561 15.14 -20.58 -13.54
C LYS A 561 14.11 -21.70 -13.66
N HIS A 562 13.33 -21.95 -12.62
CA HIS A 562 12.25 -22.94 -12.66
C HIS A 562 11.20 -22.57 -13.72
N LEU A 563 10.77 -21.30 -13.80
CA LEU A 563 9.87 -20.81 -14.87
C LEU A 563 10.42 -21.07 -16.27
N ARG A 564 11.71 -20.83 -16.47
CA ARG A 564 12.40 -21.15 -17.73
C ARG A 564 12.37 -22.63 -18.02
N ASP A 565 12.71 -23.47 -17.02
CA ASP A 565 12.87 -24.91 -17.17
C ASP A 565 11.56 -25.65 -17.49
N ILE A 566 10.41 -25.10 -17.13
CA ILE A 566 9.09 -25.60 -17.57
C ILE A 566 8.71 -25.20 -19.00
N GLY A 567 9.60 -24.49 -19.75
CA GLY A 567 9.45 -24.19 -21.17
C GLY A 567 8.97 -22.77 -21.47
N ASN A 568 9.22 -21.79 -20.60
CA ASN A 568 8.91 -20.40 -20.82
C ASN A 568 10.14 -19.57 -21.20
N SER A 569 9.93 -18.47 -21.94
CA SER A 569 10.93 -17.43 -22.13
C SER A 569 10.78 -16.40 -21.00
N VAL A 570 11.86 -16.13 -20.25
CA VAL A 570 11.84 -15.19 -19.13
C VAL A 570 12.76 -14.03 -19.46
N ILE A 571 12.18 -12.85 -19.71
CA ILE A 571 12.89 -11.61 -20.00
C ILE A 571 12.81 -10.71 -18.77
N VAL A 572 13.96 -10.29 -18.25
CA VAL A 572 14.07 -9.51 -17.04
C VAL A 572 14.86 -8.23 -17.33
N VAL A 573 14.28 -7.08 -17.04
CA VAL A 573 15.01 -5.81 -16.96
C VAL A 573 15.65 -5.74 -15.60
N GLU A 574 16.98 -5.75 -15.52
CA GLU A 574 17.69 -5.84 -14.24
C GLU A 574 19.06 -5.16 -14.22
N HIS A 575 19.49 -4.82 -13.00
CA HIS A 575 20.80 -4.23 -12.71
C HIS A 575 21.60 -5.04 -11.68
N ASP A 576 21.00 -6.03 -11.07
CA ASP A 576 21.61 -6.86 -10.04
C ASP A 576 22.68 -7.79 -10.65
N GLU A 577 23.88 -7.81 -10.06
CA GLU A 577 25.01 -8.60 -10.56
C GLU A 577 24.73 -10.11 -10.52
N ASP A 578 24.11 -10.61 -9.43
CA ASP A 578 23.82 -12.04 -9.28
C ASP A 578 22.78 -12.50 -10.31
N MET A 579 21.78 -11.65 -10.61
CA MET A 579 20.79 -11.93 -11.66
C MET A 579 21.43 -11.94 -13.05
N ILE A 580 22.29 -10.96 -13.36
CA ILE A 580 23.03 -10.90 -14.63
C ILE A 580 23.95 -12.12 -14.80
N HIS A 581 24.63 -12.53 -13.72
CA HIS A 581 25.47 -13.72 -13.72
C HIS A 581 24.68 -15.02 -13.93
N ALA A 582 23.45 -15.07 -13.40
CA ALA A 582 22.58 -16.23 -13.47
C ALA A 582 21.86 -16.38 -14.84
N ALA A 583 21.89 -15.35 -15.68
CA ALA A 583 21.21 -15.32 -16.98
C ALA A 583 21.86 -16.25 -18.01
N ASP A 584 21.03 -16.89 -18.85
CA ASP A 584 21.49 -17.63 -20.01
C ASP A 584 21.97 -16.71 -21.14
N HIS A 585 21.36 -15.49 -21.23
CA HIS A 585 21.67 -14.47 -22.23
C HIS A 585 21.50 -13.08 -21.64
N VAL A 586 22.45 -12.21 -21.89
CA VAL A 586 22.45 -10.82 -21.40
C VAL A 586 22.46 -9.87 -22.60
N ILE A 587 21.67 -8.80 -22.53
CA ILE A 587 21.60 -7.72 -23.50
C ILE A 587 21.91 -6.43 -22.76
N ASP A 588 23.01 -5.77 -23.11
CA ASP A 588 23.42 -4.50 -22.55
C ASP A 588 23.03 -3.33 -23.45
N MET A 589 22.23 -2.41 -22.92
CA MET A 589 21.72 -1.23 -23.63
C MET A 589 22.52 0.03 -23.27
N GLY A 590 22.87 0.83 -24.28
CA GLY A 590 23.67 2.04 -24.07
C GLY A 590 23.79 2.90 -25.34
N PRO A 591 24.93 3.62 -25.50
CA PRO A 591 26.02 3.81 -24.53
C PRO A 591 25.71 4.78 -23.41
N GLY A 592 24.66 5.60 -23.54
CA GLY A 592 24.23 6.62 -22.58
C GLY A 592 22.75 6.56 -22.24
N ALA A 593 22.25 7.63 -21.67
CA ALA A 593 20.82 7.78 -21.32
C ALA A 593 20.08 8.65 -22.35
N GLY A 594 18.75 8.52 -22.45
CA GLY A 594 17.92 9.33 -23.31
C GLY A 594 18.32 9.27 -24.79
N ILE A 595 18.57 10.42 -25.39
CA ILE A 595 18.98 10.53 -26.80
C ILE A 595 20.35 9.90 -27.10
N HIS A 596 21.19 9.73 -26.08
CA HIS A 596 22.50 9.09 -26.18
C HIS A 596 22.45 7.58 -26.00
N GLY A 597 21.28 7.03 -25.63
CA GLY A 597 21.03 5.61 -25.47
C GLY A 597 20.43 4.95 -26.72
N GLY A 598 19.72 3.87 -26.53
CA GLY A 598 18.91 3.20 -27.53
C GLY A 598 19.64 2.26 -28.47
N GLN A 599 20.86 1.83 -28.12
CA GLN A 599 21.67 0.89 -28.90
C GLN A 599 22.02 -0.34 -28.05
N VAL A 600 22.21 -1.48 -28.70
CA VAL A 600 22.75 -2.70 -28.06
C VAL A 600 24.27 -2.59 -28.07
N MET A 601 24.89 -2.51 -26.89
CA MET A 601 26.33 -2.40 -26.71
C MET A 601 27.02 -3.74 -26.69
N ALA A 602 26.37 -4.74 -26.09
CA ALA A 602 26.84 -6.12 -26.04
C ALA A 602 25.65 -7.07 -25.89
N GLN A 603 25.80 -8.28 -26.39
CA GLN A 603 24.83 -9.36 -26.17
C GLN A 603 25.56 -10.72 -26.12
N GLY A 604 24.97 -11.65 -25.40
CA GLY A 604 25.53 -13.02 -25.30
C GLY A 604 25.55 -13.54 -23.87
N SER A 605 26.43 -14.46 -23.56
CA SER A 605 26.64 -14.95 -22.19
C SER A 605 27.28 -13.88 -21.31
N PHE A 606 27.17 -14.04 -19.98
CA PHE A 606 27.87 -13.19 -19.02
C PHE A 606 29.34 -12.93 -19.39
N ALA A 607 30.08 -13.97 -19.73
CA ALA A 607 31.49 -13.84 -20.09
C ALA A 607 31.73 -13.01 -21.37
N GLN A 608 30.84 -13.10 -22.36
CA GLN A 608 30.93 -12.31 -23.59
C GLN A 608 30.66 -10.82 -23.33
N VAL A 609 29.65 -10.50 -22.52
CA VAL A 609 29.34 -9.12 -22.14
C VAL A 609 30.47 -8.53 -21.28
N ALA A 610 30.98 -9.28 -20.29
CA ALA A 610 32.10 -8.86 -19.45
C ALA A 610 33.40 -8.61 -20.25
N ALA A 611 33.61 -9.32 -21.36
CA ALA A 611 34.79 -9.16 -22.23
C ALA A 611 34.64 -7.96 -23.20
N THR A 612 33.46 -7.36 -23.35
CA THR A 612 33.19 -6.26 -24.30
C THR A 612 33.62 -4.93 -23.70
N ALA A 613 34.75 -4.39 -24.10
CA ALA A 613 35.33 -3.14 -23.57
C ALA A 613 34.44 -1.92 -23.74
N GLN A 614 33.57 -1.87 -24.77
CA GLN A 614 32.64 -0.77 -25.04
C GLN A 614 31.39 -0.81 -24.14
N SER A 615 31.09 -1.96 -23.52
CA SER A 615 29.99 -2.15 -22.58
C SER A 615 30.38 -1.57 -21.21
N LEU A 616 29.66 -0.54 -20.77
CA LEU A 616 29.85 0.00 -19.42
C LEU A 616 29.51 -1.04 -18.34
N THR A 617 28.43 -1.77 -18.53
CA THR A 617 28.05 -2.92 -17.69
C THR A 617 29.17 -3.95 -17.66
N GLY A 618 29.73 -4.31 -18.84
CA GLY A 618 30.85 -5.26 -18.95
C GLY A 618 32.10 -4.82 -18.20
N GLN A 619 32.41 -3.52 -18.16
CA GLN A 619 33.54 -2.98 -17.38
C GLN A 619 33.36 -3.19 -15.87
N TYR A 620 32.13 -3.07 -15.34
CA TYR A 620 31.84 -3.36 -13.92
C TYR A 620 31.87 -4.88 -13.65
N LEU A 621 31.25 -5.67 -14.50
CA LEU A 621 31.19 -7.14 -14.37
C LEU A 621 32.58 -7.81 -14.48
N SER A 622 33.50 -7.24 -15.29
CA SER A 622 34.88 -7.72 -15.40
C SER A 622 35.78 -7.21 -14.29
N GLY A 623 35.32 -6.27 -13.44
CA GLY A 623 36.13 -5.62 -12.41
C GLY A 623 37.09 -4.56 -12.94
N ALA A 624 37.10 -4.27 -14.27
CA ALA A 624 37.89 -3.18 -14.84
C ALA A 624 37.48 -1.80 -14.28
N ARG A 625 36.24 -1.65 -13.94
CA ARG A 625 35.67 -0.53 -13.19
C ARG A 625 34.94 -1.08 -11.95
N ARG A 626 35.10 -0.43 -10.81
CA ARG A 626 34.44 -0.82 -9.56
C ARG A 626 34.24 0.37 -8.62
N ILE A 627 33.19 0.30 -7.83
CA ILE A 627 33.00 1.22 -6.71
C ILE A 627 34.00 0.84 -5.63
N ALA A 628 34.95 1.72 -5.34
CA ALA A 628 36.05 1.42 -4.43
C ALA A 628 35.57 1.44 -2.95
N VAL A 629 36.13 0.54 -2.15
CA VAL A 629 36.03 0.61 -0.69
C VAL A 629 36.83 1.82 -0.22
N PRO A 630 36.31 2.70 0.64
CA PRO A 630 37.06 3.84 1.15
C PRO A 630 38.34 3.37 1.86
N ALA A 631 39.49 3.98 1.52
CA ALA A 631 40.76 3.65 2.16
C ALA A 631 40.76 3.94 3.68
N ARG A 632 39.94 4.87 4.12
CA ARG A 632 39.72 5.22 5.52
C ARG A 632 38.26 5.61 5.74
N ARG A 633 37.62 5.07 6.76
CA ARG A 633 36.29 5.43 7.20
C ARG A 633 36.28 6.73 7.96
N THR A 634 35.21 7.50 7.91
CA THR A 634 35.03 8.70 8.72
C THR A 634 34.92 8.30 10.18
N PRO A 635 35.75 8.89 11.08
CA PRO A 635 35.75 8.51 12.48
C PRO A 635 34.49 9.01 13.19
N TRP A 636 33.92 8.19 14.08
CA TRP A 636 32.87 8.60 14.98
C TRP A 636 33.44 9.55 16.04
N LEU A 637 33.01 10.81 16.01
CA LEU A 637 33.59 11.86 16.84
C LEU A 637 33.01 11.88 18.26
N PRO A 638 33.86 12.09 19.30
CA PRO A 638 33.39 12.31 20.65
C PRO A 638 32.70 13.67 20.82
N VAL A 639 31.86 13.77 21.84
CA VAL A 639 31.28 15.05 22.28
C VAL A 639 32.38 15.95 22.79
N THR A 640 32.63 17.05 22.07
CA THR A 640 33.57 18.07 22.50
C THR A 640 32.84 19.15 23.31
N ALA A 641 33.54 19.77 24.29
CA ALA A 641 32.98 20.92 25.00
C ALA A 641 32.59 22.04 24.02
N PRO A 642 31.41 22.67 24.17
CA PRO A 642 31.04 23.79 23.31
C PRO A 642 32.07 24.89 23.44
N ALA A 643 32.45 25.51 22.30
CA ALA A 643 33.29 26.73 22.32
C ALA A 643 32.57 27.80 23.14
N GLU A 644 33.30 28.50 24.04
CA GLU A 644 32.75 29.58 24.86
C GLU A 644 32.06 30.61 23.96
N GLU A 645 30.73 30.69 24.04
CA GLU A 645 29.98 31.71 23.32
C GLU A 645 29.86 33.00 24.14
N PRO A 646 29.81 34.19 23.49
CA PRO A 646 29.67 35.47 24.17
C PRO A 646 28.37 35.52 24.98
N GLU A 647 28.46 36.04 26.20
CA GLU A 647 27.37 36.15 27.19
C GLU A 647 26.05 36.70 26.57
N ARG A 648 24.98 35.97 26.76
CA ARG A 648 23.64 36.36 26.34
C ARG A 648 23.14 37.58 27.10
N LYS A 649 22.69 38.61 26.40
CA LYS A 649 21.91 39.71 26.96
C LYS A 649 20.64 39.20 27.64
N LYS A 650 20.56 39.33 28.94
CA LYS A 650 19.37 39.02 29.74
C LYS A 650 18.26 39.97 29.30
N GLY A 651 17.10 39.48 28.80
CA GLY A 651 15.94 40.30 28.65
C GLY A 651 15.00 40.09 27.45
N SER A 652 14.84 38.88 26.91
CA SER A 652 13.78 38.63 25.94
C SER A 652 12.45 38.28 26.63
N ARG A 653 11.39 39.05 26.34
CA ARG A 653 10.03 38.82 26.83
C ARG A 653 9.28 37.70 26.09
N PHE A 654 9.89 37.06 25.09
CA PHE A 654 9.30 36.00 24.32
C PHE A 654 9.86 34.63 24.74
N PRO A 655 9.05 33.55 24.71
CA PRO A 655 9.55 32.22 24.96
C PRO A 655 10.63 31.86 23.92
N PRO A 656 11.64 31.05 24.30
CA PRO A 656 12.72 30.68 23.39
C PRO A 656 12.15 30.00 22.13
N SER A 657 12.74 30.28 21.00
CA SER A 657 12.37 29.58 19.77
C SER A 657 12.71 28.09 19.89
N PRO A 658 12.01 27.20 19.18
CA PRO A 658 12.33 25.76 19.18
C PRO A 658 13.79 25.45 18.85
N ALA A 659 14.45 26.31 18.06
CA ALA A 659 15.88 26.24 17.79
C ALA A 659 16.74 26.62 19.02
N ALA A 660 16.28 27.58 19.79
CA ALA A 660 16.97 28.00 21.01
C ALA A 660 16.82 26.96 22.15
N GLU A 661 15.68 26.31 22.25
CA GLU A 661 15.43 25.21 23.20
C GLU A 661 16.33 24.01 22.89
N ARG A 662 16.40 23.60 21.59
CA ARG A 662 17.28 22.52 21.14
C ARG A 662 18.75 22.84 21.41
N ARG A 663 19.17 24.12 21.22
CA ARG A 663 20.52 24.54 21.51
C ARG A 663 20.82 24.44 23.00
N ALA A 664 19.89 24.85 23.87
CA ALA A 664 20.04 24.72 25.33
C ALA A 664 20.08 23.24 25.76
N ALA A 665 19.21 22.38 25.21
CA ALA A 665 19.24 20.94 25.46
C ALA A 665 20.57 20.32 25.03
N ARG A 666 21.10 20.71 23.84
CA ARG A 666 22.41 20.29 23.36
C ARG A 666 23.55 20.72 24.30
N GLU A 667 23.54 21.97 24.83
CA GLU A 667 24.52 22.44 25.78
C GLU A 667 24.50 21.61 27.08
N VAL A 668 23.32 21.27 27.60
CA VAL A 668 23.15 20.43 28.76
C VAL A 668 23.67 19.02 28.50
N GLN A 669 23.34 18.45 27.38
CA GLN A 669 23.79 17.09 27.00
C GLN A 669 25.30 17.05 26.74
N HIS A 670 25.87 18.05 26.07
CA HIS A 670 27.32 18.17 25.91
C HIS A 670 28.07 18.19 27.25
N ARG A 671 27.48 18.78 28.29
CA ARG A 671 28.10 18.79 29.62
C ARG A 671 27.97 17.43 30.32
N SER A 672 26.83 16.74 30.14
CA SER A 672 26.57 15.44 30.80
C SER A 672 27.25 14.25 30.08
N THR A 673 27.52 14.38 28.77
CA THR A 673 28.07 13.31 27.92
C THR A 673 29.48 13.64 27.37
N GLN A 674 30.21 14.56 27.99
CA GLN A 674 31.54 14.94 27.54
C GLN A 674 32.47 13.70 27.48
N GLY A 675 33.05 13.48 26.29
CA GLY A 675 33.88 12.30 26.01
C GLY A 675 33.10 11.08 25.47
N ALA A 676 31.77 11.09 25.53
CA ALA A 676 30.96 10.11 24.85
C ALA A 676 30.89 10.38 23.33
N LEU A 677 30.65 9.36 22.52
CA LEU A 677 30.49 9.50 21.07
C LEU A 677 29.17 10.20 20.73
N GLN A 678 29.17 11.07 19.72
CA GLN A 678 27.95 11.79 19.31
C GLN A 678 27.00 10.83 18.56
N ALA A 679 25.82 10.59 19.10
CA ALA A 679 24.82 9.71 18.50
C ALA A 679 23.39 10.26 18.66
N ILE A 680 22.52 9.91 17.73
CA ILE A 680 21.09 9.86 18.00
C ILE A 680 20.73 8.42 18.36
N ARG A 681 20.08 8.23 19.50
CA ARG A 681 19.78 6.92 20.08
C ARG A 681 18.28 6.71 20.12
N ILE A 682 17.82 5.57 19.61
CA ILE A 682 16.48 5.06 19.85
C ILE A 682 16.56 4.09 21.03
N VAL A 683 15.61 4.19 21.96
CA VAL A 683 15.50 3.32 23.13
C VAL A 683 14.15 2.64 23.12
N GLY A 684 14.15 1.32 23.24
CA GLY A 684 12.93 0.53 23.46
C GLY A 684 11.93 0.53 22.30
N ALA A 685 12.37 0.60 21.04
CA ALA A 685 11.47 0.56 19.88
C ALA A 685 10.75 -0.79 19.80
N SER A 686 9.41 -0.76 19.79
CA SER A 686 8.53 -1.94 19.82
C SER A 686 7.39 -1.89 18.80
N GLY A 687 7.50 -1.02 17.78
CA GLY A 687 6.52 -0.93 16.69
C GLY A 687 6.55 -2.15 15.78
N ASN A 688 5.39 -2.56 15.28
CA ASN A 688 5.22 -3.70 14.37
C ASN A 688 5.92 -4.98 14.89
N ASN A 689 6.97 -5.43 14.20
CA ASN A 689 7.73 -6.62 14.59
C ASN A 689 8.97 -6.33 15.45
N LEU A 690 9.26 -5.08 15.78
CA LEU A 690 10.42 -4.72 16.60
C LEU A 690 10.28 -5.25 18.04
N LYS A 691 11.37 -5.82 18.57
CA LYS A 691 11.42 -6.48 19.88
C LYS A 691 12.22 -5.66 20.89
N ASN A 692 11.66 -4.53 21.31
CA ASN A 692 12.29 -3.62 22.29
C ASN A 692 13.73 -3.22 21.88
N VAL A 693 13.86 -2.72 20.63
CA VAL A 693 15.17 -2.43 20.03
C VAL A 693 15.72 -1.11 20.56
N SER A 694 16.96 -1.15 21.02
CA SER A 694 17.75 0.04 21.33
C SER A 694 18.98 0.09 20.43
N VAL A 695 19.18 1.23 19.73
CA VAL A 695 20.25 1.37 18.73
C VAL A 695 20.71 2.81 18.60
N GLU A 696 22.00 2.97 18.29
CA GLU A 696 22.67 4.27 18.12
C GLU A 696 22.99 4.51 16.64
N PHE A 697 22.71 5.73 16.19
CA PHE A 697 23.10 6.21 14.87
C PHE A 697 24.17 7.31 15.05
N PRO A 698 25.40 7.09 14.58
CA PRO A 698 26.47 8.06 14.71
C PRO A 698 26.16 9.39 14.00
N VAL A 699 26.40 10.51 14.68
CA VAL A 699 26.24 11.84 14.09
C VAL A 699 27.38 12.16 13.14
N GLY A 700 27.09 12.73 11.97
CA GLY A 700 28.07 13.11 10.96
C GLY A 700 28.64 11.97 10.12
N LEU A 701 28.02 10.78 10.19
CA LEU A 701 28.43 9.61 9.42
C LEU A 701 27.36 9.19 8.39
N LEU A 702 27.79 8.39 7.43
CA LEU A 702 26.92 7.62 6.54
C LEU A 702 26.63 6.27 7.20
N THR A 703 25.44 6.13 7.77
CA THR A 703 24.95 4.88 8.39
C THR A 703 24.04 4.13 7.45
N CYS A 704 24.35 2.88 7.18
CA CYS A 704 23.51 1.98 6.40
C CYS A 704 22.73 1.03 7.31
N VAL A 705 21.41 1.03 7.22
CA VAL A 705 20.52 0.07 7.89
C VAL A 705 20.15 -1.04 6.89
N THR A 706 20.62 -2.24 7.15
CA THR A 706 20.48 -3.39 6.26
C THR A 706 19.84 -4.58 6.97
N GLY A 707 19.71 -5.70 6.30
CA GLY A 707 19.14 -6.94 6.82
C GLY A 707 18.06 -7.53 5.92
N VAL A 708 17.62 -8.74 6.22
CA VAL A 708 16.65 -9.46 5.39
C VAL A 708 15.32 -8.72 5.22
N SER A 709 14.59 -9.04 4.15
CA SER A 709 13.28 -8.42 3.88
C SER A 709 12.31 -8.68 5.03
N GLY A 710 11.57 -7.64 5.47
CA GLY A 710 10.64 -7.73 6.60
C GLY A 710 11.30 -7.78 8.00
N SER A 711 12.60 -7.51 8.14
CA SER A 711 13.30 -7.51 9.45
C SER A 711 12.97 -6.32 10.36
N GLY A 712 12.22 -5.32 9.89
CA GLY A 712 11.81 -4.16 10.68
C GLY A 712 12.60 -2.88 10.41
N LYS A 713 13.41 -2.81 9.35
CA LYS A 713 14.23 -1.64 8.97
C LYS A 713 13.42 -0.36 8.84
N SER A 714 12.36 -0.37 8.01
CA SER A 714 11.52 0.80 7.76
C SER A 714 10.77 1.22 9.02
N THR A 715 10.32 0.27 9.85
CA THR A 715 9.70 0.57 11.15
C THR A 715 10.68 1.27 12.09
N LEU A 716 11.93 0.84 12.13
CA LEU A 716 12.96 1.46 12.96
C LEU A 716 13.31 2.87 12.47
N VAL A 717 13.53 3.03 11.16
CA VAL A 717 14.04 4.28 10.58
C VAL A 717 12.92 5.26 10.22
N ASN A 718 11.89 4.83 9.48
CA ASN A 718 10.83 5.72 9.01
C ASN A 718 9.77 5.94 10.09
N ASP A 719 9.20 4.85 10.63
CA ASP A 719 8.06 4.96 11.56
C ASP A 719 8.51 5.42 12.95
N THR A 720 9.76 5.12 13.38
CA THR A 720 10.26 5.50 14.71
C THR A 720 11.18 6.71 14.64
N LEU A 721 12.38 6.61 14.02
CA LEU A 721 13.39 7.66 14.02
C LEU A 721 12.89 8.92 13.34
N TYR A 722 12.48 8.83 12.07
CA TYR A 722 12.03 9.99 11.31
C TYR A 722 10.82 10.67 11.96
N ALA A 723 9.79 9.88 12.31
CA ALA A 723 8.56 10.42 12.88
C ALA A 723 8.83 11.14 14.23
N ALA A 724 9.67 10.58 15.11
CA ALA A 724 10.04 11.19 16.39
C ALA A 724 10.83 12.50 16.20
N VAL A 725 11.83 12.50 15.29
CA VAL A 725 12.63 13.69 14.99
C VAL A 725 11.78 14.78 14.32
N ALA A 726 10.94 14.42 13.33
CA ALA A 726 10.05 15.35 12.65
C ALA A 726 9.02 15.96 13.61
N ARG A 727 8.45 15.16 14.52
CA ARG A 727 7.54 15.64 15.57
C ARG A 727 8.22 16.66 16.48
N THR A 728 9.45 16.41 16.89
CA THR A 728 10.21 17.32 17.76
C THR A 728 10.64 18.59 17.04
N ILE A 729 11.19 18.48 15.80
CA ILE A 729 11.71 19.63 15.07
C ILE A 729 10.61 20.49 14.45
N TYR A 730 9.62 19.86 13.80
CA TYR A 730 8.60 20.55 12.99
C TYR A 730 7.23 20.56 13.64
N ARG A 731 7.04 19.90 14.81
CA ARG A 731 5.72 19.66 15.40
C ARG A 731 4.79 18.95 14.40
N ALA A 732 5.35 17.95 13.69
CA ALA A 732 4.60 17.14 12.75
C ALA A 732 3.49 16.34 13.47
N HIS A 733 2.41 16.06 12.77
CA HIS A 733 1.26 15.32 13.33
C HIS A 733 1.45 13.80 13.32
N GLU A 734 2.47 13.32 12.62
CA GLU A 734 2.76 11.89 12.56
C GLU A 734 3.19 11.38 13.93
N GLU A 735 2.53 10.32 14.39
CA GLU A 735 2.91 9.65 15.61
C GLU A 735 4.03 8.68 15.33
N PRO A 736 5.15 8.76 16.06
CA PRO A 736 6.19 7.76 15.96
C PRO A 736 5.67 6.39 16.45
N ALA A 737 6.18 5.32 15.87
CA ALA A 737 5.91 3.96 16.35
C ALA A 737 6.27 3.83 17.84
N PRO A 738 5.66 2.89 18.57
CA PRO A 738 5.90 2.73 20.01
C PRO A 738 7.39 2.57 20.34
N HIS A 739 7.88 3.41 21.23
CA HIS A 739 9.26 3.45 21.72
C HIS A 739 9.31 4.13 23.10
N GLU A 740 10.37 3.93 23.86
CA GLU A 740 10.54 4.57 25.16
C GLU A 740 11.07 6.00 25.03
N ALA A 741 12.14 6.20 24.25
CA ALA A 741 12.75 7.51 24.04
C ALA A 741 13.56 7.59 22.74
N VAL A 742 13.73 8.82 22.23
CA VAL A 742 14.73 9.15 21.21
C VAL A 742 15.60 10.28 21.74
N GLU A 743 16.87 9.99 21.98
CA GLU A 743 17.86 10.90 22.54
C GLU A 743 18.79 11.44 21.44
N GLY A 744 19.36 12.64 21.61
CA GLY A 744 20.31 13.23 20.66
C GLY A 744 19.66 14.02 19.51
N ILE A 745 18.36 14.32 19.56
CA ILE A 745 17.65 15.10 18.53
C ILE A 745 18.20 16.54 18.44
N GLU A 746 18.74 17.06 19.52
CA GLU A 746 19.33 18.41 19.62
C GLU A 746 20.55 18.61 18.71
N TYR A 747 21.18 17.54 18.21
CA TYR A 747 22.26 17.65 17.22
C TYR A 747 21.77 18.17 15.87
N PHE A 748 20.48 18.11 15.60
CA PHE A 748 19.89 18.39 14.29
C PHE A 748 19.00 19.64 14.27
N ASP A 749 19.12 20.41 13.21
CA ASP A 749 18.27 21.56 12.90
C ASP A 749 17.10 21.13 12.00
N LYS A 750 17.32 20.10 11.19
CA LYS A 750 16.45 19.69 10.10
C LYS A 750 16.49 18.17 9.91
N VAL A 751 15.37 17.58 9.57
CA VAL A 751 15.30 16.20 9.10
C VAL A 751 14.65 16.17 7.71
N ILE A 752 15.18 15.36 6.81
CA ILE A 752 14.70 15.20 5.43
C ILE A 752 14.53 13.73 5.19
N ASN A 753 13.32 13.34 4.84
CA ASN A 753 13.02 11.99 4.37
C ASN A 753 12.90 11.99 2.85
N VAL A 754 13.69 11.15 2.20
CA VAL A 754 13.71 10.96 0.76
C VAL A 754 13.23 9.53 0.47
N ASP A 755 11.93 9.40 0.31
CA ASP A 755 11.24 8.15 0.02
C ASP A 755 10.93 7.98 -1.49
N GLN A 756 10.48 6.81 -1.90
CA GLN A 756 10.12 6.49 -3.28
C GLN A 756 8.72 7.00 -3.69
N SER A 757 8.01 7.73 -2.83
CA SER A 757 6.69 8.27 -3.16
C SER A 757 6.77 9.26 -4.33
N PRO A 758 5.75 9.32 -5.20
CA PRO A 758 5.72 10.26 -6.32
C PRO A 758 5.88 11.72 -5.87
N ILE A 759 6.55 12.54 -6.67
CA ILE A 759 6.69 13.99 -6.42
C ILE A 759 5.38 14.78 -6.59
N GLY A 760 4.31 14.10 -6.93
CA GLY A 760 2.94 14.63 -7.03
C GLY A 760 1.98 13.63 -7.65
N ARG A 761 0.70 13.81 -7.37
CA ARG A 761 -0.37 12.88 -7.79
C ARG A 761 -1.12 13.32 -9.06
N THR A 762 -0.77 14.47 -9.62
CA THR A 762 -1.45 15.04 -10.78
C THR A 762 -0.50 15.20 -11.96
N PRO A 763 -1.00 15.21 -13.22
CA PRO A 763 -0.18 15.48 -14.40
C PRO A 763 0.51 16.86 -14.41
N ARG A 764 0.07 17.80 -13.55
CA ARG A 764 0.68 19.14 -13.40
C ARG A 764 1.97 19.11 -12.61
N SER A 765 2.14 18.12 -11.74
CA SER A 765 3.39 17.97 -11.00
C SER A 765 4.47 17.44 -11.94
N ASN A 766 5.64 18.09 -11.93
CA ASN A 766 6.77 17.73 -12.76
C ASN A 766 8.11 18.14 -12.10
N PRO A 767 9.26 17.68 -12.57
CA PRO A 767 10.56 18.03 -12.01
C PRO A 767 10.80 19.54 -11.88
N ALA A 768 10.41 20.35 -12.88
CA ALA A 768 10.60 21.80 -12.84
C ALA A 768 9.77 22.48 -11.74
N THR A 769 8.51 22.04 -11.53
CA THR A 769 7.67 22.61 -10.47
C THR A 769 8.12 22.17 -9.09
N TYR A 770 8.49 20.90 -8.93
CA TYR A 770 8.89 20.34 -7.66
C TYR A 770 10.20 20.93 -7.13
N THR A 771 11.20 21.07 -8.00
CA THR A 771 12.50 21.69 -7.63
C THR A 771 12.44 23.22 -7.52
N GLY A 772 11.30 23.83 -7.83
CA GLY A 772 11.15 25.27 -7.88
C GLY A 772 11.93 25.94 -9.03
N LEU A 773 12.36 25.16 -10.01
CA LEU A 773 13.03 25.62 -11.24
C LEU A 773 12.06 26.40 -12.13
N PHE A 774 10.79 26.05 -12.11
CA PHE A 774 9.77 26.65 -12.96
C PHE A 774 9.53 28.15 -12.70
N THR A 775 9.71 28.60 -11.45
CA THR A 775 9.52 30.02 -11.10
C THR A 775 10.50 30.94 -11.83
N PRO A 776 11.82 30.76 -11.73
CA PRO A 776 12.75 31.61 -12.49
C PRO A 776 12.64 31.45 -14.01
N ILE A 777 12.18 30.31 -14.52
CA ILE A 777 11.89 30.16 -15.97
C ILE A 777 10.71 31.05 -16.37
N ARG A 778 9.63 31.11 -15.60
CA ARG A 778 8.48 31.99 -15.85
C ARG A 778 8.84 33.47 -15.77
N GLU A 779 9.67 33.84 -14.82
CA GLU A 779 10.21 35.20 -14.68
C GLU A 779 11.04 35.57 -15.93
N LEU A 780 11.93 34.68 -16.38
CA LEU A 780 12.71 34.88 -17.59
C LEU A 780 11.83 35.06 -18.83
N MET A 781 10.77 34.27 -18.96
CA MET A 781 9.83 34.41 -20.09
C MET A 781 9.07 35.75 -20.04
N ALA A 782 8.69 36.22 -18.86
CA ALA A 782 8.00 37.49 -18.67
C ALA A 782 8.92 38.70 -19.00
N GLU A 783 10.20 38.53 -18.90
CA GLU A 783 11.19 39.60 -19.23
C GLU A 783 11.49 39.73 -20.71
N THR A 784 11.03 38.81 -21.56
CA THR A 784 11.21 38.91 -23.02
C THR A 784 10.50 40.13 -23.58
N ASN A 785 11.02 40.67 -24.71
CA ASN A 785 10.44 41.88 -25.35
C ASN A 785 8.96 41.68 -25.68
N THR A 786 8.61 40.59 -26.30
CA THR A 786 7.22 40.26 -26.68
C THR A 786 6.28 40.15 -25.47
N ALA A 787 6.75 39.57 -24.35
CA ALA A 787 5.96 39.49 -23.11
C ALA A 787 5.74 40.88 -22.52
N ARG A 788 6.78 41.75 -22.47
CA ARG A 788 6.68 43.12 -21.98
C ARG A 788 5.75 43.98 -22.83
N GLU A 789 5.86 43.89 -24.15
CA GLU A 789 4.97 44.61 -25.11
C GLU A 789 3.49 44.24 -24.88
N ARG A 790 3.21 42.99 -24.56
CA ARG A 790 1.86 42.49 -24.32
C ARG A 790 1.38 42.59 -22.87
N GLY A 791 2.23 43.09 -21.97
CA GLY A 791 1.93 43.17 -20.55
C GLY A 791 1.81 41.82 -19.84
N TYR A 792 2.51 40.77 -20.32
CA TYR A 792 2.47 39.42 -19.80
C TYR A 792 3.42 39.27 -18.61
N GLY A 793 2.87 39.18 -17.39
CA GLY A 793 3.65 38.87 -16.19
C GLY A 793 3.93 37.35 -16.03
N PRO A 794 4.71 36.95 -15.01
CA PRO A 794 5.08 35.56 -14.76
C PRO A 794 3.89 34.61 -14.57
N GLY A 795 2.71 35.12 -14.15
CA GLY A 795 1.46 34.36 -14.01
C GLY A 795 0.96 33.82 -15.35
N ARG A 796 1.20 34.54 -16.44
CA ARG A 796 0.79 34.15 -17.80
C ARG A 796 1.44 32.82 -18.23
N PHE A 797 2.66 32.59 -17.80
CA PHE A 797 3.46 31.40 -18.10
C PHE A 797 3.27 30.25 -17.09
N SER A 798 2.24 30.35 -16.23
CA SER A 798 1.85 29.28 -15.32
C SER A 798 0.70 28.46 -15.90
N PHE A 799 0.86 27.17 -16.04
CA PHE A 799 -0.24 26.26 -16.42
C PHE A 799 -1.24 26.01 -15.29
N ASN A 800 -0.95 26.47 -14.06
CA ASN A 800 -1.86 26.36 -12.91
C ASN A 800 -2.82 27.56 -12.78
N VAL A 801 -2.59 28.66 -13.50
CA VAL A 801 -3.34 29.89 -13.40
C VAL A 801 -4.09 30.14 -14.70
N ALA A 802 -5.34 30.58 -14.62
CA ALA A 802 -6.14 30.96 -15.77
C ALA A 802 -5.51 32.15 -16.53
N GLY A 803 -5.74 32.22 -17.84
CA GLY A 803 -5.30 33.29 -18.73
C GLY A 803 -4.19 32.91 -19.68
N GLY A 804 -3.21 32.10 -19.29
CA GLY A 804 -2.14 31.61 -20.17
C GLY A 804 -2.19 30.14 -20.51
N ARG A 805 -2.90 29.36 -19.74
CA ARG A 805 -3.05 27.91 -19.93
C ARG A 805 -4.10 27.57 -20.99
N CYS A 806 -4.02 26.35 -21.51
CA CYS A 806 -5.12 25.79 -22.32
C CYS A 806 -6.33 25.52 -21.40
N GLU A 807 -7.46 26.13 -21.68
CA GLU A 807 -8.65 25.96 -20.84
C GLU A 807 -9.37 24.63 -21.06
N ALA A 808 -9.19 23.98 -22.24
CA ALA A 808 -9.78 22.67 -22.51
C ALA A 808 -9.24 21.58 -21.58
N CYS A 809 -7.93 21.55 -21.33
CA CYS A 809 -7.30 20.64 -20.37
C CYS A 809 -6.92 21.33 -19.04
N GLN A 810 -7.28 22.58 -18.87
CA GLN A 810 -6.95 23.40 -17.71
C GLN A 810 -5.47 23.41 -17.32
N GLY A 811 -4.58 23.23 -18.31
CA GLY A 811 -3.13 23.18 -18.14
C GLY A 811 -2.54 21.81 -17.86
N ASP A 812 -3.32 20.74 -17.80
CA ASP A 812 -2.83 19.38 -17.62
C ASP A 812 -2.04 18.85 -18.82
N GLY A 813 -2.36 19.34 -20.03
CA GLY A 813 -1.81 18.84 -21.29
C GLY A 813 -2.46 17.53 -21.75
N VAL A 814 -3.18 16.86 -20.86
CA VAL A 814 -3.89 15.60 -21.08
C VAL A 814 -5.33 15.72 -20.58
N VAL A 815 -6.23 14.91 -21.11
CA VAL A 815 -7.61 14.75 -20.65
C VAL A 815 -7.72 13.38 -20.00
N LYS A 816 -8.23 13.36 -18.79
CA LYS A 816 -8.50 12.11 -18.06
C LYS A 816 -9.80 11.50 -18.58
N VAL A 817 -9.74 10.28 -19.07
CA VAL A 817 -10.90 9.48 -19.43
C VAL A 817 -11.13 8.46 -18.31
N GLU A 818 -12.21 8.65 -17.55
CA GLU A 818 -12.56 7.75 -16.45
C GLU A 818 -13.19 6.46 -17.00
N MET A 819 -12.58 5.34 -16.68
CA MET A 819 -13.02 4.01 -17.07
C MET A 819 -13.53 3.26 -15.83
N HIS A 820 -14.85 3.15 -15.65
CA HIS A 820 -15.50 2.64 -14.43
C HIS A 820 -14.99 1.30 -13.89
N PHE A 821 -14.39 0.44 -14.73
CA PHE A 821 -13.89 -0.89 -14.35
C PHE A 821 -12.40 -1.12 -14.71
N LEU A 822 -11.75 -0.14 -15.32
CA LEU A 822 -10.36 -0.16 -15.77
C LEU A 822 -9.61 1.04 -15.19
N PRO A 823 -8.27 1.03 -15.14
CA PRO A 823 -7.50 2.21 -14.77
C PRO A 823 -7.81 3.40 -15.68
N ASP A 824 -7.85 4.60 -15.10
CA ASP A 824 -8.06 5.83 -15.85
C ASP A 824 -7.00 6.02 -16.94
N VAL A 825 -7.44 6.41 -18.14
CA VAL A 825 -6.55 6.67 -19.28
C VAL A 825 -6.38 8.18 -19.46
N TYR A 826 -5.13 8.60 -19.68
CA TYR A 826 -4.77 9.98 -19.95
C TYR A 826 -4.43 10.14 -21.43
N VAL A 827 -5.25 10.89 -22.17
CA VAL A 827 -5.07 11.14 -23.61
C VAL A 827 -4.57 12.57 -23.82
N PRO A 828 -3.59 12.82 -24.73
CA PRO A 828 -3.17 14.19 -25.05
C PRO A 828 -4.34 15.08 -25.43
N CYS A 829 -4.38 16.29 -24.89
CA CYS A 829 -5.44 17.26 -25.20
C CYS A 829 -5.41 17.64 -26.68
N GLU A 830 -6.52 17.46 -27.38
CA GLU A 830 -6.64 17.73 -28.82
C GLU A 830 -6.44 19.21 -29.15
N VAL A 831 -6.81 20.13 -28.27
CA VAL A 831 -6.70 21.59 -28.48
C VAL A 831 -5.25 22.06 -28.39
N CYS A 832 -4.54 21.71 -27.31
CA CYS A 832 -3.14 22.15 -27.13
C CYS A 832 -2.11 21.12 -27.55
N LYS A 833 -2.52 19.93 -27.98
CA LYS A 833 -1.64 18.82 -28.40
C LYS A 833 -0.55 18.51 -27.35
N GLY A 834 -0.92 18.50 -26.09
CA GLY A 834 0.01 18.25 -24.96
C GLY A 834 0.81 19.47 -24.48
N GLN A 835 0.75 20.62 -25.17
CA GLN A 835 1.59 21.80 -24.86
C GLN A 835 1.15 22.59 -23.61
N ARG A 836 -0.01 22.34 -23.02
CA ARG A 836 -0.52 22.92 -21.76
C ARG A 836 -0.96 24.38 -21.85
N TYR A 837 -0.56 25.16 -22.86
CA TYR A 837 -0.79 26.60 -22.97
C TYR A 837 -1.69 26.96 -24.15
N ASN A 838 -2.25 28.14 -24.10
CA ASN A 838 -2.96 28.72 -25.24
C ASN A 838 -1.97 29.28 -26.29
N ARG A 839 -2.48 29.55 -27.49
CA ARG A 839 -1.69 29.96 -28.64
C ARG A 839 -0.91 31.25 -28.39
N GLU A 840 -1.54 32.24 -27.78
CA GLU A 840 -0.97 33.57 -27.54
C GLU A 840 0.23 33.50 -26.59
N THR A 841 0.21 32.61 -25.58
CA THR A 841 1.34 32.39 -24.68
C THR A 841 2.49 31.68 -25.39
N LEU A 842 2.17 30.74 -26.31
CA LEU A 842 3.19 30.00 -27.07
C LEU A 842 3.90 30.85 -28.10
N GLU A 843 3.37 32.02 -28.47
CA GLU A 843 4.05 32.97 -29.37
C GLU A 843 5.24 33.66 -28.70
N VAL A 844 5.27 33.72 -27.39
CA VAL A 844 6.39 34.31 -26.63
C VAL A 844 7.57 33.35 -26.64
N GLN A 845 8.72 33.81 -27.08
CA GLN A 845 9.94 33.01 -27.23
C GLN A 845 11.13 33.63 -26.54
N TYR A 846 11.97 32.81 -25.93
CA TYR A 846 13.28 33.11 -25.43
C TYR A 846 14.31 32.32 -26.25
N LYS A 847 15.24 33.00 -26.94
CA LYS A 847 16.22 32.38 -27.88
C LYS A 847 15.58 31.40 -28.86
N GLY A 848 14.37 31.71 -29.38
CA GLY A 848 13.69 30.91 -30.38
C GLY A 848 12.89 29.70 -29.81
N LYS A 849 12.76 29.59 -28.48
CA LYS A 849 11.97 28.52 -27.81
C LYS A 849 10.87 29.13 -26.96
N ASN A 850 9.66 28.59 -27.07
CA ASN A 850 8.54 28.94 -26.20
C ASN A 850 8.56 28.14 -24.89
N ILE A 851 7.69 28.50 -23.95
CA ILE A 851 7.64 27.87 -22.61
C ILE A 851 7.36 26.36 -22.67
N ALA A 852 6.53 25.88 -23.59
CA ALA A 852 6.24 24.46 -23.75
C ALA A 852 7.46 23.69 -24.26
N GLN A 853 8.17 24.28 -25.23
CA GLN A 853 9.41 23.71 -25.77
C GLN A 853 10.53 23.67 -24.72
N ILE A 854 10.60 24.66 -23.81
CA ILE A 854 11.55 24.67 -22.70
C ILE A 854 11.20 23.55 -21.72
N LEU A 855 9.92 23.34 -21.41
CA LEU A 855 9.48 22.24 -20.55
C LEU A 855 9.70 20.85 -21.18
N ASP A 856 9.70 20.76 -22.50
CA ASP A 856 9.97 19.51 -23.23
C ASP A 856 11.47 19.19 -23.40
N MET A 857 12.36 20.11 -23.03
CA MET A 857 13.81 19.85 -23.02
C MET A 857 14.17 18.84 -21.92
N THR A 858 15.19 18.03 -22.21
CA THR A 858 15.88 17.26 -21.18
C THR A 858 16.61 18.19 -20.22
N VAL A 859 16.93 17.70 -19.03
CA VAL A 859 17.73 18.48 -18.05
C VAL A 859 19.08 18.91 -18.65
N GLU A 860 19.72 18.04 -19.44
CA GLU A 860 20.98 18.31 -20.14
C GLU A 860 20.83 19.43 -21.17
N ASP A 861 19.85 19.34 -22.05
CA ASP A 861 19.59 20.38 -23.07
C ASP A 861 19.20 21.71 -22.43
N ALA A 862 18.36 21.67 -21.39
CA ALA A 862 17.95 22.84 -20.65
C ALA A 862 19.13 23.51 -19.93
N HIS A 863 20.06 22.73 -19.37
CA HIS A 863 21.28 23.26 -18.75
C HIS A 863 22.14 23.98 -19.80
N ALA A 864 22.38 23.37 -20.96
CA ALA A 864 23.12 24.00 -22.04
C ALA A 864 22.45 25.30 -22.53
N PHE A 865 21.11 25.30 -22.68
CA PHE A 865 20.33 26.41 -23.19
C PHE A 865 20.20 27.59 -22.20
N LEU A 866 20.03 27.31 -20.91
CA LEU A 866 19.76 28.27 -19.83
C LEU A 866 20.99 28.58 -18.97
N LYS A 867 22.17 28.10 -19.28
CA LYS A 867 23.44 28.24 -18.54
C LYS A 867 23.77 29.68 -18.16
N ALA A 868 23.35 30.68 -18.96
CA ALA A 868 23.59 32.10 -18.71
C ALA A 868 22.72 32.68 -17.55
N VAL A 869 21.76 31.91 -17.00
CA VAL A 869 20.84 32.37 -15.95
C VAL A 869 21.19 31.68 -14.64
N PRO A 870 21.95 32.29 -13.71
CA PRO A 870 22.51 31.60 -12.54
C PRO A 870 21.49 30.92 -11.63
N PRO A 871 20.28 31.48 -11.35
CA PRO A 871 19.27 30.79 -10.51
C PRO A 871 18.74 29.50 -11.14
N ILE A 872 18.71 29.44 -12.48
CA ILE A 872 18.26 28.27 -13.25
C ILE A 872 19.40 27.26 -13.35
N GLU A 873 20.59 27.72 -13.72
CA GLU A 873 21.79 26.88 -13.90
C GLU A 873 22.08 26.05 -12.66
N ARG A 874 22.10 26.68 -11.49
CA ARG A 874 22.39 26.00 -10.22
C ARG A 874 21.43 24.85 -9.92
N LYS A 875 20.12 25.04 -10.19
CA LYS A 875 19.10 23.99 -9.98
C LYS A 875 19.18 22.87 -11.02
N LEU A 876 19.49 23.22 -12.27
CA LEU A 876 19.71 22.22 -13.30
C LEU A 876 20.96 21.38 -13.03
N ARG A 877 22.01 21.99 -12.49
CA ARG A 877 23.24 21.30 -12.11
C ARG A 877 23.01 20.26 -11.04
N THR A 878 22.20 20.56 -10.01
CA THR A 878 21.86 19.55 -8.98
C THR A 878 21.10 18.36 -9.54
N LEU A 879 20.27 18.57 -10.56
CA LEU A 879 19.60 17.48 -11.27
C LEU A 879 20.59 16.63 -12.10
N LEU A 880 21.59 17.25 -12.69
CA LEU A 880 22.67 16.53 -13.40
C LEU A 880 23.55 15.74 -12.43
N ASP A 881 23.89 16.32 -11.29
CA ASP A 881 24.75 15.71 -10.26
C ASP A 881 24.13 14.42 -9.68
N VAL A 882 22.79 14.33 -9.64
CA VAL A 882 22.07 13.10 -9.22
C VAL A 882 21.79 12.13 -10.40
N GLY A 883 22.35 12.37 -11.60
CA GLY A 883 22.22 11.46 -12.74
C GLY A 883 20.89 11.54 -13.49
N LEU A 884 20.15 12.65 -13.43
CA LEU A 884 18.87 12.86 -14.11
C LEU A 884 19.00 13.70 -15.39
N SER A 885 20.08 13.55 -16.16
CA SER A 885 20.35 14.31 -17.40
C SER A 885 19.25 14.12 -18.46
N TYR A 886 18.65 12.94 -18.52
CA TYR A 886 17.76 12.46 -19.59
C TYR A 886 16.28 12.78 -19.38
N ILE A 887 15.82 13.06 -18.16
CA ILE A 887 14.40 13.38 -17.88
C ILE A 887 14.04 14.75 -18.45
N LYS A 888 12.78 14.92 -18.91
CA LYS A 888 12.28 16.22 -19.35
C LYS A 888 11.84 17.08 -18.18
N LEU A 889 12.06 18.39 -18.25
CA LEU A 889 11.67 19.35 -17.20
C LEU A 889 10.17 19.30 -16.89
N GLY A 890 9.33 19.17 -17.90
CA GLY A 890 7.87 19.09 -17.80
C GLY A 890 7.30 17.68 -17.75
N GLN A 891 8.13 16.63 -17.59
CA GLN A 891 7.68 15.26 -17.49
C GLN A 891 6.71 15.09 -16.31
N SER A 892 5.55 14.47 -16.55
CA SER A 892 4.56 14.28 -15.50
C SER A 892 5.13 13.43 -14.35
N ALA A 893 4.83 13.81 -13.12
CA ALA A 893 5.22 13.03 -11.93
C ALA A 893 4.71 11.59 -11.95
N THR A 894 3.58 11.35 -12.62
CA THR A 894 2.96 10.02 -12.73
C THR A 894 3.70 9.08 -13.70
N THR A 895 4.61 9.62 -14.52
CA THR A 895 5.42 8.84 -15.48
C THR A 895 6.86 8.62 -15.00
N LEU A 896 7.25 9.21 -13.87
CA LEU A 896 8.55 8.98 -13.26
C LEU A 896 8.56 7.65 -12.51
N SER A 897 9.67 6.93 -12.61
CA SER A 897 9.93 5.77 -11.74
C SER A 897 10.13 6.23 -10.28
N GLY A 898 9.98 5.30 -9.32
CA GLY A 898 10.21 5.59 -7.90
C GLY A 898 11.61 6.15 -7.63
N GLY A 899 12.64 5.58 -8.25
CA GLY A 899 14.03 6.04 -8.14
C GLY A 899 14.27 7.42 -8.78
N GLU A 900 13.62 7.73 -9.90
CA GLU A 900 13.70 9.07 -10.51
C GLU A 900 13.01 10.11 -9.62
N ALA A 901 11.83 9.81 -9.07
CA ALA A 901 11.14 10.70 -8.15
C ALA A 901 11.98 10.98 -6.90
N GLN A 902 12.63 9.97 -6.34
CA GLN A 902 13.52 10.09 -5.19
C GLN A 902 14.74 10.97 -5.50
N ARG A 903 15.39 10.78 -6.66
CA ARG A 903 16.52 11.63 -7.08
C ARG A 903 16.11 13.08 -7.34
N VAL A 904 14.89 13.35 -7.85
CA VAL A 904 14.36 14.72 -7.97
C VAL A 904 14.18 15.34 -6.59
N LYS A 905 13.70 14.59 -5.58
CA LYS A 905 13.61 15.06 -4.19
C LYS A 905 14.99 15.41 -3.62
N LEU A 906 15.97 14.53 -3.84
CA LEU A 906 17.34 14.75 -3.41
C LEU A 906 17.95 16.00 -4.08
N ALA A 907 17.76 16.19 -5.39
CA ALA A 907 18.22 17.37 -6.12
C ALA A 907 17.64 18.68 -5.56
N LEU A 908 16.36 18.68 -5.15
CA LEU A 908 15.76 19.85 -4.50
C LEU A 908 16.49 20.19 -3.20
N GLU A 909 16.78 19.19 -2.36
CA GLU A 909 17.44 19.42 -1.07
C GLU A 909 18.89 19.89 -1.26
N LEU A 910 19.61 19.32 -2.22
CA LEU A 910 20.96 19.79 -2.62
C LEU A 910 20.99 21.24 -3.12
N SER A 911 19.89 21.70 -3.72
CA SER A 911 19.79 23.09 -4.20
C SER A 911 19.62 24.13 -3.08
N LYS A 912 19.28 23.69 -1.85
CA LYS A 912 19.07 24.53 -0.67
C LYS A 912 20.40 24.78 0.06
N ARG A 913 20.44 25.84 0.88
CA ARG A 913 21.59 26.11 1.72
C ARG A 913 21.72 25.05 2.82
N ASP A 914 22.86 24.41 2.88
CA ASP A 914 23.17 23.42 3.88
C ASP A 914 23.58 24.06 5.21
N THR A 915 23.21 23.45 6.34
CA THR A 915 23.57 23.87 7.70
C THR A 915 24.67 23.01 8.32
N GLY A 916 25.00 21.88 7.69
CA GLY A 916 25.91 20.86 8.24
C GLY A 916 25.34 20.12 9.46
N ARG A 917 24.04 20.25 9.74
CA ARG A 917 23.31 19.59 10.85
C ARG A 917 21.97 18.99 10.42
N THR A 918 21.91 18.56 9.20
CA THR A 918 20.71 17.92 8.66
C THR A 918 20.82 16.41 8.84
N LEU A 919 19.73 15.80 9.32
CA LEU A 919 19.54 14.36 9.28
C LEU A 919 18.83 14.00 7.96
N TYR A 920 19.55 13.33 7.07
CA TYR A 920 18.98 12.77 5.84
C TYR A 920 18.61 11.32 6.07
N ILE A 921 17.39 10.95 5.73
CA ILE A 921 16.90 9.58 5.74
C ILE A 921 16.52 9.22 4.31
N LEU A 922 17.12 8.17 3.78
CA LEU A 922 16.87 7.68 2.42
C LEU A 922 16.42 6.21 2.48
N ASP A 923 15.35 5.90 1.78
CA ASP A 923 14.80 4.54 1.72
C ASP A 923 15.07 3.93 0.34
N GLU A 924 15.98 2.95 0.30
CA GLU A 924 16.42 2.22 -0.90
C GLU A 924 16.76 3.14 -2.10
N PRO A 925 17.68 4.10 -1.96
CA PRO A 925 17.95 5.09 -3.00
C PRO A 925 18.62 4.52 -4.26
N THR A 926 19.10 3.29 -4.24
CA THR A 926 19.73 2.64 -5.40
C THR A 926 18.75 1.86 -6.28
N THR A 927 17.46 1.87 -5.91
CA THR A 927 16.40 1.19 -6.66
C THR A 927 16.40 1.60 -8.14
N GLY A 928 16.50 0.62 -9.05
CA GLY A 928 16.50 0.83 -10.49
C GLY A 928 17.75 1.53 -11.06
N LEU A 929 18.84 1.56 -10.31
CA LEU A 929 20.09 2.19 -10.73
C LEU A 929 21.10 1.19 -11.26
N HIS A 930 21.71 1.55 -12.37
CA HIS A 930 22.92 0.89 -12.87
C HIS A 930 24.13 1.21 -11.97
N PHE A 931 25.16 0.37 -11.94
CA PHE A 931 26.39 0.56 -11.17
C PHE A 931 27.01 1.96 -11.29
N ALA A 932 27.04 2.53 -12.50
CA ALA A 932 27.57 3.87 -12.75
C ALA A 932 26.68 4.97 -12.11
N ASP A 933 25.36 4.79 -12.09
CA ASP A 933 24.42 5.73 -11.44
C ASP A 933 24.55 5.63 -9.92
N ILE A 934 24.81 4.44 -9.38
CA ILE A 934 25.12 4.22 -7.95
C ILE A 934 26.40 4.92 -7.56
N GLU A 935 27.45 4.84 -8.38
CA GLU A 935 28.71 5.56 -8.13
C GLU A 935 28.50 7.07 -8.05
N LEU A 936 27.67 7.66 -8.93
CA LEU A 936 27.31 9.08 -8.87
C LEU A 936 26.53 9.43 -7.61
N LEU A 937 25.52 8.62 -7.26
CA LEU A 937 24.73 8.83 -6.04
C LEU A 937 25.63 8.78 -4.79
N LEU A 938 26.52 7.80 -4.70
CA LEU A 938 27.44 7.68 -3.57
C LEU A 938 28.36 8.90 -3.43
N LYS A 939 28.86 9.46 -4.53
CA LYS A 939 29.64 10.72 -4.51
C LYS A 939 28.84 11.86 -3.86
N VAL A 940 27.54 11.98 -4.21
CA VAL A 940 26.66 13.00 -3.62
C VAL A 940 26.44 12.75 -2.14
N LEU A 941 26.17 11.52 -1.72
CA LEU A 941 25.95 11.17 -0.30
C LEU A 941 27.21 11.41 0.52
N HIS A 942 28.38 11.04 0.02
CA HIS A 942 29.65 11.32 0.70
C HIS A 942 29.92 12.84 0.81
N GLN A 943 29.63 13.64 -0.23
CA GLN A 943 29.75 15.09 -0.16
C GLN A 943 28.83 15.71 0.91
N LEU A 944 27.58 15.23 1.03
CA LEU A 944 26.65 15.66 2.09
C LEU A 944 27.17 15.31 3.48
N ARG A 945 27.70 14.10 3.68
CA ARG A 945 28.34 13.68 4.92
C ARG A 945 29.55 14.57 5.25
N ASP A 946 30.41 14.79 4.28
CA ASP A 946 31.66 15.61 4.46
C ASP A 946 31.35 17.07 4.77
N ALA A 947 30.15 17.56 4.42
CA ALA A 947 29.61 18.85 4.85
C ALA A 947 29.10 18.86 6.32
N GLY A 948 29.21 17.72 7.05
CA GLY A 948 28.86 17.61 8.47
C GLY A 948 27.47 17.00 8.72
N ASN A 949 26.73 16.64 7.69
CA ASN A 949 25.39 16.05 7.84
C ASN A 949 25.44 14.59 8.25
N THR A 950 24.36 14.12 8.88
CA THR A 950 24.17 12.72 9.21
C THR A 950 23.26 12.09 8.16
N ILE A 951 23.66 10.95 7.63
CA ILE A 951 22.93 10.26 6.59
C ILE A 951 22.60 8.86 7.08
N VAL A 952 21.32 8.52 7.08
CA VAL A 952 20.81 7.18 7.37
C VAL A 952 20.16 6.63 6.10
N VAL A 953 20.67 5.52 5.61
CA VAL A 953 20.19 4.87 4.37
C VAL A 953 19.69 3.49 4.69
N ILE A 954 18.45 3.17 4.33
CA ILE A 954 17.97 1.79 4.31
C ILE A 954 18.41 1.20 2.97
N GLU A 955 19.24 0.15 2.98
CA GLU A 955 19.77 -0.41 1.73
C GLU A 955 20.07 -1.92 1.81
N HIS A 956 20.02 -2.52 0.63
CA HIS A 956 20.40 -3.91 0.38
C HIS A 956 21.57 -4.03 -0.59
N ASN A 957 21.87 -2.96 -1.32
CA ASN A 957 22.97 -2.94 -2.29
C ASN A 957 24.33 -3.01 -1.58
N LEU A 958 25.10 -4.03 -1.88
CA LEU A 958 26.39 -4.28 -1.24
C LEU A 958 27.42 -3.20 -1.54
N ASP A 959 27.35 -2.49 -2.67
CA ASP A 959 28.23 -1.39 -3.00
C ASP A 959 27.99 -0.18 -2.08
N VAL A 960 26.74 0.07 -1.72
CA VAL A 960 26.43 1.12 -0.72
C VAL A 960 26.90 0.68 0.67
N ILE A 961 26.59 -0.54 1.07
CA ILE A 961 26.93 -1.08 2.40
C ILE A 961 28.44 -1.08 2.61
N LYS A 962 29.25 -1.52 1.63
CA LYS A 962 30.71 -1.54 1.75
C LYS A 962 31.34 -0.16 1.82
N THR A 963 30.65 0.90 1.31
CA THR A 963 31.16 2.28 1.36
C THR A 963 30.65 3.06 2.56
N ALA A 964 29.68 2.56 3.33
CA ALA A 964 29.16 3.19 4.53
C ALA A 964 30.22 3.29 5.64
N ASP A 965 30.11 4.30 6.49
CA ASP A 965 30.97 4.45 7.66
C ASP A 965 30.51 3.53 8.80
N TRP A 966 29.21 3.31 8.93
CA TRP A 966 28.57 2.50 9.96
C TRP A 966 27.44 1.67 9.37
N VAL A 967 27.23 0.48 9.86
CA VAL A 967 26.18 -0.45 9.43
C VAL A 967 25.39 -0.94 10.63
N ILE A 968 24.07 -0.96 10.51
CA ILE A 968 23.16 -1.59 11.45
C ILE A 968 22.44 -2.71 10.71
N ASP A 969 22.73 -3.96 11.09
CA ASP A 969 22.14 -5.15 10.47
C ASP A 969 20.95 -5.66 11.28
N MET A 970 19.76 -5.66 10.67
CA MET A 970 18.50 -6.07 11.27
C MET A 970 18.13 -7.50 10.88
N GLY A 971 17.63 -8.26 11.83
CA GLY A 971 17.28 -9.66 11.57
C GLY A 971 16.87 -10.43 12.81
N PRO A 972 17.24 -11.73 12.89
CA PRO A 972 17.92 -12.54 11.86
C PRO A 972 17.02 -12.93 10.69
N GLU A 973 15.69 -12.90 10.87
CA GLU A 973 14.67 -13.28 9.87
C GLU A 973 13.69 -12.13 9.59
N GLY A 974 12.75 -12.33 8.69
CA GLY A 974 11.61 -11.43 8.45
C GLY A 974 10.43 -11.70 9.39
N GLY A 975 9.54 -10.71 9.55
CA GLY A 975 8.32 -10.82 10.34
C GLY A 975 8.56 -11.11 11.82
N ALA A 976 7.81 -12.04 12.40
CA ALA A 976 7.92 -12.41 13.82
C ALA A 976 9.29 -13.00 14.21
N GLY A 977 10.04 -13.57 13.24
CA GLY A 977 11.41 -14.06 13.44
C GLY A 977 12.46 -12.96 13.41
N GLY A 978 12.11 -11.75 13.04
CA GLY A 978 12.99 -10.58 12.96
C GLY A 978 12.82 -9.60 14.11
N GLY A 979 13.05 -8.35 13.84
CA GLY A 979 12.81 -7.24 14.75
C GLY A 979 13.88 -7.05 15.82
N THR A 980 15.09 -7.55 15.60
CA THR A 980 16.25 -7.35 16.48
C THR A 980 17.45 -6.83 15.69
N VAL A 981 18.40 -6.21 16.35
CA VAL A 981 19.70 -5.85 15.79
C VAL A 981 20.61 -7.08 15.89
N VAL A 982 21.10 -7.57 14.76
CA VAL A 982 22.04 -8.69 14.66
C VAL A 982 23.47 -8.21 14.89
N GLY A 983 23.77 -7.01 14.43
CA GLY A 983 25.07 -6.36 14.63
C GLY A 983 25.01 -4.88 14.27
N ALA A 984 25.87 -4.11 14.91
CA ALA A 984 26.10 -2.69 14.58
C ALA A 984 27.61 -2.43 14.67
N GLY A 985 28.17 -1.80 13.64
CA GLY A 985 29.61 -1.56 13.54
C GLY A 985 30.03 -1.10 12.15
N THR A 986 31.32 -1.08 11.89
CA THR A 986 31.85 -0.86 10.55
C THR A 986 31.48 -2.02 9.62
N PRO A 987 31.48 -1.83 8.30
CA PRO A 987 31.25 -2.94 7.36
C PRO A 987 32.15 -4.14 7.59
N GLU A 988 33.40 -3.93 8.01
CA GLU A 988 34.38 -4.95 8.33
C GLU A 988 33.96 -5.76 9.57
N GLU A 989 33.46 -5.11 10.61
CA GLU A 989 32.94 -5.76 11.82
C GLU A 989 31.68 -6.59 11.53
N ILE A 990 30.81 -6.08 10.68
CA ILE A 990 29.61 -6.83 10.23
C ILE A 990 30.02 -8.03 9.38
N ALA A 991 31.03 -7.89 8.50
CA ALA A 991 31.55 -9.00 7.72
C ALA A 991 32.17 -10.12 8.59
N ALA A 992 32.73 -9.78 9.74
CA ALA A 992 33.26 -10.74 10.70
C ALA A 992 32.17 -11.41 11.57
N ASN A 993 30.93 -10.92 11.56
CA ASN A 993 29.83 -11.45 12.35
C ASN A 993 29.18 -12.64 11.66
N GLU A 994 29.41 -13.86 12.14
CA GLU A 994 28.84 -15.10 11.59
C GLU A 994 27.30 -15.16 11.63
N ALA A 995 26.64 -14.43 12.55
CA ALA A 995 25.19 -14.37 12.65
C ALA A 995 24.57 -13.46 11.56
N SER A 996 25.37 -12.59 10.94
CA SER A 996 24.92 -11.65 9.92
C SER A 996 24.80 -12.32 8.55
N HIS A 997 23.61 -12.33 8.00
CA HIS A 997 23.43 -12.72 6.60
C HIS A 997 24.13 -11.74 5.65
N THR A 998 23.99 -10.44 5.89
CA THR A 998 24.67 -9.39 5.13
C THR A 998 26.18 -9.53 5.19
N GLY A 999 26.71 -9.83 6.38
CA GLY A 999 28.16 -10.01 6.61
C GLY A 999 28.77 -11.08 5.71
N ARG A 1000 28.08 -12.20 5.50
CA ARG A 1000 28.55 -13.30 4.62
C ARG A 1000 28.74 -12.86 3.17
N TYR A 1001 27.89 -11.98 2.65
CA TYR A 1001 28.02 -11.45 1.29
C TYR A 1001 29.09 -10.35 1.21
N LEU A 1002 29.24 -9.51 2.27
CA LEU A 1002 30.27 -8.47 2.36
C LEU A 1002 31.68 -9.03 2.37
N GLN A 1003 31.93 -10.19 2.99
CA GLN A 1003 33.25 -10.84 3.02
C GLN A 1003 33.89 -11.00 1.64
N ARG A 1004 33.09 -11.14 0.58
CA ARG A 1004 33.58 -11.31 -0.79
C ARG A 1004 34.07 -9.99 -1.41
N LEU A 1005 33.64 -8.85 -0.89
CA LEU A 1005 33.84 -7.52 -1.48
C LEU A 1005 34.83 -6.67 -0.69
N LEU A 1006 35.01 -6.97 0.58
CA LEU A 1006 35.96 -6.27 1.45
C LEU A 1006 37.36 -6.92 1.33
N PRO A 1007 38.44 -6.12 1.46
CA PRO A 1007 39.77 -6.68 1.54
C PRO A 1007 39.88 -7.63 2.76
N PRO A 1008 40.65 -8.72 2.69
CA PRO A 1008 40.87 -9.55 3.87
C PRO A 1008 41.44 -8.68 5.00
N ALA A 1009 40.92 -8.90 6.20
CA ALA A 1009 41.27 -8.13 7.40
C ALA A 1009 42.76 -8.27 7.77
#